data_f46a68ae8da2cf5583569b625283a625
#
_entry.id   f46a68ae8da2cf5583569b625283a625
#
_cell.length_a   1.000
_cell.length_b   1.000
_cell.length_c   1.000
_cell.angle_alpha   90.00
_cell.angle_beta   90.00
_cell.angle_gamma   90.00
#
_symmetry.space_group_name_H-M   'P 1'
#
loop_
_entity.id
_entity.type
_entity.pdbx_description
1 polymer ?
#
loop_
_entity_poly.entity_id
_entity_poly.type
_entity_poly.pdbx_seq_one_letter_code
_entity_poly.pdbx_strand_id
1 'polypeptide(L)'
;LFDKGLLYKGYTIQPYSPAAGTGLSTHELNQPGCYRDVKDTTCTAQFRVVRDERSERFFEGVEGELYFLAWTTTPWTLPSNTALAVGPAIDYVRVKCRNPYTDEAQTVILARELVPSYFTKKMEGTFEVEDRVYKGPEFEGVRYEQLLPWVRPMGDAFRVIVGDYVTTTDGTGIVHIAPTFGADDNRVAKQAGIAPLFVIDRAGKEQPMVDRTGKFFRIEELDPAFVERYVDAGKYGEYAGRYVKNAYDDTLAPDAPTLDVDIAVALKGAGMAFKIEKHVHSYPHCWRTDKPVLYYPLDSWFIRTTALRERMIELNRTIRWMPESTGTGRFGKWLEGLVDWNLSRSRFWGTPLPVWATEDYSELKCIGSMEELTAEIERAVAAGVMKENPYKEFRVGDMSKENYAKIDLHRPYVDQIVLVSSKGEPMRRESDLIDVWFDSGAMPYAQQHYPFEHREGFGEVFPADFIAEGVDQTRGWFFTLHAIAAMLFDSVAFKNIISNGLVLDKNGNKMSKRLGNAVDPFEVLDSYGADATRWYMITNSQPWDNLKFDRDGVDEVRRKFFGTLYNTYSFFALYANVDGFTGREAEVPVARRPEIDRWIVSLLNTLVADVTVSLEGYDPTPAARMIQEFVCENLSNWYVRLNRKRFWGGGMTEDKLAAYQTLYTCLETVASLSAPFAPFISERIFRDLNAVSGRHEGSVHLAQFPAADPSLADKELEET
;
A
#
# COMPACT_ATOMS: atom_id res chain seq x y z
N LEU A 1 18.54 13.12 0.25
CA LEU A 1 17.32 13.68 -0.35
C LEU A 1 17.20 15.19 -0.10
N PHE A 2 17.51 15.64 1.10
CA PHE A 2 17.52 17.07 1.47
C PHE A 2 18.47 17.87 0.57
N ASP A 3 19.74 17.47 0.46
CA ASP A 3 20.75 18.15 -0.34
C ASP A 3 20.45 18.13 -1.85
N LYS A 4 19.69 17.15 -2.30
CA LYS A 4 19.16 17.07 -3.68
C LYS A 4 17.95 17.99 -3.93
N GLY A 5 17.47 18.71 -2.90
CA GLY A 5 16.28 19.56 -3.00
C GLY A 5 14.97 18.78 -3.17
N LEU A 6 14.97 17.48 -2.84
CA LEU A 6 13.78 16.63 -2.95
C LEU A 6 12.90 16.66 -1.70
N LEU A 7 13.47 17.04 -0.53
CA LEU A 7 12.73 17.16 0.72
C LEU A 7 12.30 18.62 0.93
N TYR A 8 11.01 18.85 1.11
CA TYR A 8 10.47 20.20 1.31
C TYR A 8 9.29 20.21 2.27
N LYS A 9 9.06 21.36 2.91
CA LYS A 9 7.89 21.62 3.74
C LYS A 9 6.78 22.27 2.90
N GLY A 10 5.56 21.73 3.00
CA GLY A 10 4.41 22.25 2.27
C GLY A 10 3.17 22.35 3.15
N TYR A 11 2.34 23.37 2.92
CA TYR A 11 1.00 23.49 3.48
C TYR A 11 -0.02 23.16 2.39
N THR A 12 -0.77 22.07 2.56
CA THR A 12 -1.72 21.61 1.56
C THR A 12 -2.86 20.82 2.20
N ILE A 13 -3.94 20.66 1.45
CA ILE A 13 -5.01 19.74 1.83
C ILE A 13 -4.55 18.32 1.56
N GLN A 14 -4.56 17.50 2.59
CA GLN A 14 -4.04 16.14 2.54
C GLN A 14 -4.90 15.20 3.37
N PRO A 15 -4.83 13.89 3.10
CA PRO A 15 -5.50 12.90 3.93
C PRO A 15 -5.01 12.98 5.38
N TYR A 16 -5.94 13.04 6.30
CA TYR A 16 -5.66 13.17 7.73
C TYR A 16 -6.55 12.23 8.54
N SER A 17 -5.97 11.53 9.49
CA SER A 17 -6.70 10.69 10.43
C SER A 17 -6.86 11.41 11.76
N PRO A 18 -8.06 11.92 12.11
CA PRO A 18 -8.30 12.50 13.43
C PRO A 18 -8.03 11.52 14.57
N ALA A 19 -8.39 10.25 14.38
CA ALA A 19 -8.18 9.20 15.39
C ALA A 19 -6.70 8.86 15.63
N ALA A 20 -5.85 8.97 14.60
CA ALA A 20 -4.41 8.78 14.71
C ALA A 20 -3.65 10.09 14.97
N GLY A 21 -4.30 11.25 14.79
CA GLY A 21 -3.72 12.57 14.96
C GLY A 21 -2.63 12.93 13.94
N THR A 22 -2.66 12.34 12.74
CA THR A 22 -1.58 12.50 11.75
C THR A 22 -2.08 12.50 10.31
N GLY A 23 -1.31 13.16 9.42
CA GLY A 23 -1.48 13.02 7.98
C GLY A 23 -1.12 11.62 7.49
N LEU A 24 -1.65 11.26 6.34
CA LEU A 24 -1.41 9.97 5.67
C LEU A 24 -0.87 10.23 4.26
N SER A 25 -0.02 9.31 3.78
CA SER A 25 0.42 9.31 2.38
C SER A 25 -0.59 8.60 1.49
N THR A 26 -0.49 8.84 0.17
CA THR A 26 -1.37 8.17 -0.81
C THR A 26 -1.20 6.65 -0.82
N HIS A 27 0.01 6.14 -0.63
CA HIS A 27 0.22 4.69 -0.57
C HIS A 27 -0.37 4.06 0.69
N GLU A 28 -0.42 4.78 1.83
CA GLU A 28 -1.15 4.31 3.01
C GLU A 28 -2.66 4.20 2.76
N LEU A 29 -3.24 5.16 2.05
CA LEU A 29 -4.66 5.10 1.67
C LEU A 29 -4.97 3.96 0.69
N ASN A 30 -4.00 3.53 -0.09
CA ASN A 30 -4.16 2.45 -1.05
C ASN A 30 -3.87 1.05 -0.49
N GLN A 31 -3.63 0.94 0.83
CA GLN A 31 -3.53 -0.36 1.49
C GLN A 31 -4.86 -1.13 1.43
N PRO A 32 -4.83 -2.46 1.39
CA PRO A 32 -6.04 -3.28 1.34
C PRO A 32 -6.99 -2.98 2.51
N GLY A 33 -8.26 -2.73 2.20
CA GLY A 33 -9.29 -2.45 3.19
C GLY A 33 -9.38 -1.01 3.68
N CYS A 34 -8.54 -0.10 3.16
CA CYS A 34 -8.66 1.32 3.47
C CYS A 34 -9.91 1.94 2.85
N TYR A 35 -10.21 1.64 1.60
CA TYR A 35 -11.47 2.06 0.99
C TYR A 35 -12.56 1.04 1.29
N ARG A 36 -13.68 1.53 1.83
CA ARG A 36 -14.82 0.71 2.23
C ARG A 36 -16.10 1.34 1.74
N ASP A 37 -17.05 0.51 1.36
CA ASP A 37 -18.40 0.97 1.07
C ASP A 37 -19.09 1.40 2.36
N VAL A 38 -19.49 2.67 2.41
CA VAL A 38 -20.24 3.27 3.51
C VAL A 38 -21.56 3.78 2.98
N LYS A 39 -22.58 3.73 3.84
CA LYS A 39 -23.92 4.25 3.54
C LYS A 39 -24.14 5.56 4.25
N ASP A 40 -23.84 6.66 3.57
CA ASP A 40 -23.98 8.02 4.11
C ASP A 40 -25.26 8.71 3.66
N THR A 41 -25.64 9.75 4.38
CA THR A 41 -26.69 10.67 3.96
C THR A 41 -26.09 11.68 3.00
N THR A 42 -26.67 11.79 1.82
CA THR A 42 -26.30 12.75 0.79
C THR A 42 -27.35 13.83 0.65
N CYS A 43 -26.95 14.99 0.22
CA CYS A 43 -27.84 16.13 0.02
C CYS A 43 -27.58 16.81 -1.33
N THR A 44 -28.62 17.01 -2.11
CA THR A 44 -28.61 17.97 -3.21
C THR A 44 -29.17 19.28 -2.66
N ALA A 45 -28.27 20.23 -2.46
CA ALA A 45 -28.59 21.54 -1.91
C ALA A 45 -28.94 22.55 -3.01
N GLN A 46 -29.75 23.56 -2.64
CA GLN A 46 -30.20 24.64 -3.50
C GLN A 46 -29.46 25.93 -3.11
N PHE A 47 -28.69 26.49 -4.03
CA PHE A 47 -27.94 27.73 -3.83
C PHE A 47 -28.65 28.85 -4.56
N ARG A 48 -29.24 29.80 -3.81
CA ARG A 48 -30.01 30.88 -4.37
C ARG A 48 -29.16 31.86 -5.18
N VAL A 49 -29.49 32.05 -6.44
CA VAL A 49 -28.78 32.99 -7.33
C VAL A 49 -29.09 34.41 -6.91
N VAL A 50 -28.08 35.23 -6.76
CA VAL A 50 -28.22 36.67 -6.54
C VAL A 50 -28.50 37.34 -7.87
N ARG A 51 -29.58 38.15 -7.91
CA ARG A 51 -29.96 38.93 -9.12
C ARG A 51 -29.14 40.20 -9.20
N ASP A 52 -28.26 40.25 -10.18
CA ASP A 52 -27.40 41.40 -10.50
C ASP A 52 -27.19 41.52 -12.01
N GLU A 53 -26.38 42.46 -12.44
CA GLU A 53 -26.11 42.73 -13.88
C GLU A 53 -25.61 41.47 -14.61
N ARG A 54 -24.83 40.62 -13.93
CA ARG A 54 -24.22 39.40 -14.53
C ARG A 54 -25.22 38.27 -14.62
N SER A 55 -26.13 38.16 -13.67
CA SER A 55 -27.10 37.09 -13.57
C SER A 55 -28.45 37.40 -14.21
N GLU A 56 -28.74 38.68 -14.53
CA GLU A 56 -30.04 39.15 -14.99
C GLU A 56 -30.61 38.32 -16.17
N ARG A 57 -29.77 37.95 -17.13
CA ARG A 57 -30.17 37.14 -18.29
C ARG A 57 -30.66 35.73 -17.93
N PHE A 58 -30.30 35.24 -16.77
CA PHE A 58 -30.74 33.92 -16.28
C PHE A 58 -32.07 33.99 -15.53
N PHE A 59 -32.58 35.18 -15.25
CA PHE A 59 -33.88 35.39 -14.59
C PHE A 59 -35.02 35.61 -15.60
N GLU A 60 -34.75 35.70 -16.87
CA GLU A 60 -35.79 35.85 -17.90
C GLU A 60 -36.74 34.64 -17.87
N GLY A 61 -38.04 34.87 -17.63
CA GLY A 61 -39.06 33.84 -17.56
C GLY A 61 -39.00 32.92 -16.35
N VAL A 62 -38.21 33.26 -15.34
CA VAL A 62 -38.12 32.49 -14.08
C VAL A 62 -39.40 32.62 -13.26
N GLU A 63 -39.92 31.50 -12.80
CA GLU A 63 -41.01 31.43 -11.82
C GLU A 63 -40.39 31.19 -10.43
N GLY A 64 -40.75 32.01 -9.42
CA GLY A 64 -40.21 31.95 -8.08
C GLY A 64 -38.72 32.34 -8.02
N GLU A 65 -37.97 31.67 -7.17
CA GLU A 65 -36.53 31.89 -7.02
C GLU A 65 -35.73 31.02 -7.99
N LEU A 66 -34.50 31.44 -8.30
CA LEU A 66 -33.56 30.73 -9.16
C LEU A 66 -32.44 30.12 -8.28
N TYR A 67 -32.18 28.83 -8.46
CA TYR A 67 -31.18 28.09 -7.70
C TYR A 67 -30.22 27.31 -8.58
N PHE A 68 -28.95 27.25 -8.18
CA PHE A 68 -28.06 26.19 -8.62
C PHE A 68 -28.25 24.95 -7.74
N LEU A 69 -28.29 23.76 -8.33
CA LEU A 69 -28.30 22.50 -7.58
C LEU A 69 -26.89 21.93 -7.50
N ALA A 70 -26.41 21.65 -6.32
CA ALA A 70 -25.13 20.94 -6.10
C ALA A 70 -25.32 19.79 -5.11
N TRP A 71 -24.76 18.66 -5.45
CA TRP A 71 -24.84 17.43 -4.67
C TRP A 71 -23.57 17.19 -3.85
N THR A 72 -23.71 16.67 -2.64
CA THR A 72 -22.60 16.26 -1.79
C THR A 72 -22.89 14.97 -1.06
N THR A 73 -21.86 14.14 -0.89
CA THR A 73 -21.86 12.96 -0.01
C THR A 73 -21.46 13.29 1.41
N THR A 74 -21.03 14.53 1.67
CA THR A 74 -20.54 15.00 2.95
C THR A 74 -21.20 16.33 3.33
N PRO A 75 -22.49 16.34 3.75
CA PRO A 75 -23.20 17.57 4.12
C PRO A 75 -22.49 18.41 5.16
N TRP A 76 -21.67 17.81 6.03
CA TRP A 76 -20.88 18.52 7.03
C TRP A 76 -19.86 19.52 6.44
N THR A 77 -19.52 19.43 5.15
CA THR A 77 -18.64 20.38 4.46
C THR A 77 -19.39 21.61 3.93
N LEU A 78 -20.72 21.55 3.81
CA LEU A 78 -21.54 22.64 3.27
C LEU A 78 -21.38 23.98 4.03
N PRO A 79 -21.20 24.00 5.36
CA PRO A 79 -20.92 25.26 6.07
C PRO A 79 -19.64 25.95 5.63
N SER A 80 -18.69 25.21 5.06
CA SER A 80 -17.42 25.72 4.54
C SER A 80 -17.43 25.97 3.02
N ASN A 81 -18.61 25.90 2.39
CA ASN A 81 -18.78 26.27 0.97
C ASN A 81 -18.40 27.72 0.71
N THR A 82 -17.59 27.95 -0.31
CA THR A 82 -17.21 29.31 -0.76
C THR A 82 -17.31 29.51 -2.28
N ALA A 83 -17.54 28.46 -3.06
CA ALA A 83 -17.79 28.54 -4.49
C ALA A 83 -18.63 27.36 -4.98
N LEU A 84 -19.13 27.49 -6.22
CA LEU A 84 -19.69 26.40 -7.01
C LEU A 84 -18.88 26.28 -8.30
N ALA A 85 -18.49 25.06 -8.69
CA ALA A 85 -17.75 24.81 -9.91
C ALA A 85 -18.63 24.19 -11.00
N VAL A 86 -18.54 24.70 -12.20
CA VAL A 86 -19.19 24.19 -13.41
C VAL A 86 -18.15 23.67 -14.41
N GLY A 87 -18.51 22.67 -15.20
CA GLY A 87 -17.62 22.10 -16.21
C GLY A 87 -17.57 22.96 -17.48
N PRO A 88 -16.39 23.18 -18.09
CA PRO A 88 -16.23 24.06 -19.24
C PRO A 88 -16.98 23.58 -20.48
N ALA A 89 -17.14 22.25 -20.64
CA ALA A 89 -17.80 21.65 -21.82
C ALA A 89 -19.21 21.11 -21.53
N ILE A 90 -19.68 21.20 -20.28
CA ILE A 90 -20.97 20.65 -19.87
C ILE A 90 -22.11 21.60 -20.29
N ASP A 91 -23.21 21.00 -20.75
CA ASP A 91 -24.47 21.68 -21.08
C ASP A 91 -25.36 21.75 -19.84
N TYR A 92 -25.82 22.94 -19.48
CA TYR A 92 -26.72 23.21 -18.39
C TYR A 92 -28.07 23.71 -18.88
N VAL A 93 -29.12 23.37 -18.15
CA VAL A 93 -30.50 23.81 -18.44
C VAL A 93 -31.17 24.35 -17.18
N ARG A 94 -32.19 25.19 -17.40
CA ARG A 94 -33.10 25.57 -16.34
C ARG A 94 -34.30 24.65 -16.35
N VAL A 95 -34.78 24.28 -15.18
CA VAL A 95 -35.98 23.50 -15.01
C VAL A 95 -36.93 24.22 -14.07
N LYS A 96 -38.12 24.55 -14.57
CA LYS A 96 -39.21 25.07 -13.73
C LYS A 96 -39.84 23.92 -12.99
N CYS A 97 -39.96 24.04 -11.70
CA CYS A 97 -40.49 22.98 -10.83
C CYS A 97 -40.98 23.52 -9.50
N ARG A 98 -41.38 22.62 -8.61
CA ARG A 98 -41.66 22.94 -7.22
C ARG A 98 -40.64 22.28 -6.33
N ASN A 99 -40.30 22.93 -5.22
CA ASN A 99 -39.44 22.30 -4.20
C ASN A 99 -40.12 21.04 -3.66
N PRO A 100 -39.45 19.87 -3.66
CA PRO A 100 -40.08 18.62 -3.25
C PRO A 100 -40.54 18.57 -1.77
N TYR A 101 -40.04 19.47 -0.94
CA TYR A 101 -40.31 19.48 0.50
C TYR A 101 -41.24 20.63 0.95
N THR A 102 -41.14 21.80 0.31
CA THR A 102 -41.91 22.98 0.69
C THR A 102 -43.07 23.30 -0.27
N ASP A 103 -43.08 22.64 -1.43
CA ASP A 103 -44.02 22.85 -2.52
C ASP A 103 -44.03 24.30 -3.09
N GLU A 104 -43.00 25.07 -2.84
CA GLU A 104 -42.83 26.42 -3.41
C GLU A 104 -42.39 26.33 -4.90
N ALA A 105 -42.92 27.23 -5.74
CA ALA A 105 -42.52 27.33 -7.14
C ALA A 105 -41.09 27.86 -7.23
N GLN A 106 -40.28 27.25 -8.06
CA GLN A 106 -38.88 27.61 -8.26
C GLN A 106 -38.36 27.24 -9.65
N THR A 107 -37.20 27.77 -10.02
CA THR A 107 -36.44 27.36 -11.18
C THR A 107 -35.05 26.90 -10.72
N VAL A 108 -34.61 25.75 -11.21
CA VAL A 108 -33.31 25.16 -10.83
C VAL A 108 -32.42 24.99 -12.05
N ILE A 109 -31.10 25.11 -11.83
CA ILE A 109 -30.05 24.90 -12.83
C ILE A 109 -29.26 23.64 -12.51
N LEU A 110 -29.13 22.73 -13.47
CA LEU A 110 -28.29 21.55 -13.40
C LEU A 110 -27.84 21.12 -14.80
N ALA A 111 -26.90 20.18 -14.86
CA ALA A 111 -26.46 19.62 -16.14
C ALA A 111 -27.63 18.93 -16.86
N ARG A 112 -27.77 19.22 -18.16
CA ARG A 112 -28.83 18.65 -19.03
C ARG A 112 -28.86 17.12 -18.98
N GLU A 113 -27.71 16.51 -19.04
CA GLU A 113 -27.56 15.05 -19.02
C GLU A 113 -28.08 14.41 -17.73
N LEU A 114 -28.06 15.13 -16.61
CA LEU A 114 -28.45 14.65 -15.29
C LEU A 114 -29.90 14.98 -14.92
N VAL A 115 -30.64 15.72 -15.78
CA VAL A 115 -32.07 15.99 -15.54
C VAL A 115 -32.89 14.74 -15.27
N PRO A 116 -32.75 13.61 -16.01
CA PRO A 116 -33.53 12.40 -15.74
C PRO A 116 -33.30 11.75 -14.37
N SER A 117 -32.17 12.05 -13.71
CA SER A 117 -31.84 11.55 -12.38
C SER A 117 -32.60 12.26 -11.26
N TYR A 118 -33.08 13.47 -11.55
CA TYR A 118 -33.84 14.31 -10.62
C TYR A 118 -35.31 14.44 -10.97
N PHE A 119 -35.62 14.41 -12.27
CA PHE A 119 -36.95 14.59 -12.82
C PHE A 119 -37.34 13.34 -13.59
N THR A 120 -37.96 12.40 -12.88
CA THR A 120 -38.31 11.08 -13.42
C THR A 120 -39.63 11.11 -14.19
N LYS A 121 -39.90 10.09 -15.03
CA LYS A 121 -41.16 9.93 -15.76
C LYS A 121 -42.39 9.97 -14.83
N LYS A 122 -42.28 9.55 -13.57
CA LYS A 122 -43.37 9.61 -12.59
C LYS A 122 -43.74 11.05 -12.19
N MET A 123 -42.86 12.02 -12.45
CA MET A 123 -43.03 13.43 -12.18
C MET A 123 -43.49 14.22 -13.42
N GLU A 124 -43.79 13.50 -14.52
CA GLU A 124 -44.24 14.13 -15.80
C GLU A 124 -45.46 15.04 -15.54
N GLY A 125 -45.42 16.26 -16.06
CA GLY A 125 -46.43 17.27 -15.83
C GLY A 125 -46.23 18.14 -14.56
N THR A 126 -45.23 17.84 -13.71
CA THR A 126 -44.90 18.64 -12.52
C THR A 126 -43.67 19.53 -12.71
N PHE A 127 -42.98 19.42 -13.87
CA PHE A 127 -41.80 20.20 -14.21
C PHE A 127 -41.75 20.52 -15.70
N GLU A 128 -41.01 21.55 -16.04
CA GLU A 128 -40.74 21.95 -17.41
C GLU A 128 -39.25 22.21 -17.61
N VAL A 129 -38.61 21.44 -18.51
CA VAL A 129 -37.24 21.69 -18.93
C VAL A 129 -37.24 22.71 -20.03
N GLU A 130 -36.52 23.81 -19.86
CA GLU A 130 -36.42 24.83 -20.91
C GLU A 130 -35.48 24.39 -22.03
N ASP A 131 -35.83 24.74 -23.25
CA ASP A 131 -35.05 24.39 -24.47
C ASP A 131 -33.69 25.08 -24.54
N ARG A 132 -33.53 26.19 -23.84
CA ARG A 132 -32.28 26.96 -23.82
C ARG A 132 -31.22 26.24 -23.05
N VAL A 133 -30.06 26.08 -23.70
CA VAL A 133 -28.88 25.43 -23.13
C VAL A 133 -27.82 26.49 -22.87
N TYR A 134 -27.15 26.37 -21.71
CA TYR A 134 -26.04 27.22 -21.29
C TYR A 134 -24.77 26.38 -21.16
N LYS A 135 -23.64 26.92 -21.58
CA LYS A 135 -22.34 26.33 -21.28
C LYS A 135 -21.82 26.78 -19.90
N GLY A 136 -21.03 25.94 -19.24
CA GLY A 136 -20.49 26.26 -17.91
C GLY A 136 -19.86 27.66 -17.81
N PRO A 137 -18.95 28.08 -18.71
CA PRO A 137 -18.33 29.41 -18.66
C PRO A 137 -19.32 30.59 -18.70
N GLU A 138 -20.55 30.39 -19.18
CA GLU A 138 -21.57 31.45 -19.17
C GLU A 138 -22.02 31.84 -17.75
N PHE A 139 -21.85 30.91 -16.77
CA PHE A 139 -22.16 31.13 -15.37
C PHE A 139 -20.99 31.69 -14.57
N GLU A 140 -19.79 31.77 -15.16
CA GLU A 140 -18.62 32.23 -14.42
C GLU A 140 -18.81 33.60 -13.80
N GLY A 141 -18.56 33.70 -12.49
CA GLY A 141 -18.72 34.92 -11.72
C GLY A 141 -20.14 35.24 -11.28
N VAL A 142 -21.16 34.45 -11.66
CA VAL A 142 -22.51 34.58 -11.11
C VAL A 142 -22.47 34.33 -9.60
N ARG A 143 -23.09 35.23 -8.83
CA ARG A 143 -23.10 35.17 -7.38
C ARG A 143 -24.34 34.44 -6.87
N TYR A 144 -24.17 33.81 -5.70
CA TYR A 144 -25.24 33.15 -4.95
C TYR A 144 -25.16 33.50 -3.47
N GLU A 145 -26.25 33.30 -2.75
CA GLU A 145 -26.31 33.52 -1.31
C GLU A 145 -25.60 32.38 -0.57
N GLN A 146 -24.90 32.71 0.53
CA GLN A 146 -24.31 31.70 1.41
C GLN A 146 -25.38 30.74 1.91
N LEU A 147 -25.19 29.43 1.69
CA LEU A 147 -26.17 28.41 2.02
C LEU A 147 -26.39 28.27 3.53
N LEU A 148 -25.31 28.21 4.29
CA LEU A 148 -25.31 28.09 5.76
C LEU A 148 -24.47 29.22 6.34
N PRO A 149 -25.07 30.41 6.63
CA PRO A 149 -24.35 31.60 7.08
C PRO A 149 -24.00 31.52 8.57
N TRP A 150 -23.32 30.45 8.98
CA TRP A 150 -22.86 30.27 10.35
C TRP A 150 -21.59 31.08 10.65
N VAL A 151 -20.66 31.05 9.70
CA VAL A 151 -19.41 31.81 9.71
C VAL A 151 -19.25 32.48 8.35
N ARG A 152 -18.90 33.76 8.33
CA ARG A 152 -18.62 34.50 7.08
C ARG A 152 -17.15 34.40 6.72
N PRO A 153 -16.82 34.21 5.44
CA PRO A 153 -15.43 34.22 4.97
C PRO A 153 -14.82 35.63 5.08
N MET A 154 -13.51 35.69 5.24
CA MET A 154 -12.77 36.96 5.34
C MET A 154 -12.33 37.52 3.97
N GLY A 155 -12.74 36.92 2.86
CA GLY A 155 -12.40 37.34 1.49
C GLY A 155 -13.53 37.06 0.49
N ASP A 156 -13.19 37.14 -0.81
CA ASP A 156 -14.17 36.92 -1.90
C ASP A 156 -14.65 35.48 -1.96
N ALA A 157 -15.98 35.30 -1.96
CA ALA A 157 -16.61 33.99 -1.96
C ALA A 157 -18.00 34.05 -2.61
N PHE A 158 -18.66 32.89 -2.71
CA PHE A 158 -20.04 32.69 -3.16
C PHE A 158 -20.28 33.13 -4.60
N ARG A 159 -19.41 32.70 -5.49
CA ARG A 159 -19.58 32.83 -6.92
C ARG A 159 -19.25 31.53 -7.66
N VAL A 160 -19.79 31.41 -8.86
CA VAL A 160 -19.53 30.28 -9.74
C VAL A 160 -18.14 30.41 -10.38
N ILE A 161 -17.40 29.32 -10.41
CA ILE A 161 -16.10 29.20 -11.06
C ILE A 161 -16.12 28.06 -12.08
N VAL A 162 -15.17 28.00 -12.97
CA VAL A 162 -15.00 26.91 -13.93
C VAL A 162 -13.98 25.91 -13.39
N GLY A 163 -14.35 24.62 -13.34
CA GLY A 163 -13.51 23.52 -12.88
C GLY A 163 -13.34 22.46 -13.95
N ASP A 164 -12.10 22.13 -14.27
CA ASP A 164 -11.73 21.13 -15.31
C ASP A 164 -12.06 19.68 -14.93
N TYR A 165 -12.31 19.40 -13.66
CA TYR A 165 -12.60 18.08 -13.11
C TYR A 165 -14.10 17.78 -12.92
N VAL A 166 -14.98 18.73 -13.20
CA VAL A 166 -16.43 18.55 -13.08
C VAL A 166 -16.91 17.55 -14.14
N THR A 167 -17.67 16.56 -13.71
CA THR A 167 -18.22 15.50 -14.56
C THR A 167 -19.74 15.41 -14.48
N THR A 168 -20.33 14.60 -15.37
CA THR A 168 -21.77 14.27 -15.37
C THR A 168 -22.01 12.79 -15.01
N THR A 169 -21.03 12.10 -14.44
CA THR A 169 -21.19 10.71 -14.02
C THR A 169 -22.11 10.58 -12.81
N ASP A 170 -22.04 11.54 -11.90
CA ASP A 170 -22.84 11.60 -10.68
C ASP A 170 -23.22 13.04 -10.33
N GLY A 171 -24.16 13.20 -9.40
CA GLY A 171 -24.56 14.51 -8.88
C GLY A 171 -25.39 15.34 -9.83
N THR A 172 -25.09 16.62 -9.95
CA THR A 172 -25.86 17.61 -10.74
C THR A 172 -25.08 18.24 -11.89
N GLY A 173 -23.78 17.91 -12.02
CA GLY A 173 -22.87 18.60 -12.93
C GLY A 173 -22.39 19.97 -12.39
N ILE A 174 -22.76 20.32 -11.16
CA ILE A 174 -22.27 21.48 -10.41
C ILE A 174 -21.71 20.99 -9.09
N VAL A 175 -20.45 21.31 -8.82
CA VAL A 175 -19.71 20.83 -7.63
C VAL A 175 -19.67 21.93 -6.58
N HIS A 176 -20.09 21.58 -5.37
CA HIS A 176 -19.89 22.41 -4.18
C HIS A 176 -18.40 22.44 -3.80
N ILE A 177 -17.85 23.63 -3.59
CA ILE A 177 -16.43 23.86 -3.31
C ILE A 177 -16.25 24.27 -1.85
N ALA A 178 -15.51 23.42 -1.10
CA ALA A 178 -15.04 23.69 0.26
C ALA A 178 -13.51 23.61 0.31
N PRO A 179 -12.78 24.71 0.04
CA PRO A 179 -11.33 24.69 -0.17
C PRO A 179 -10.50 24.19 1.00
N THR A 180 -11.07 24.18 2.20
CA THR A 180 -10.42 23.66 3.43
C THR A 180 -10.51 22.15 3.59
N PHE A 181 -11.37 21.46 2.82
CA PHE A 181 -11.65 20.02 2.97
C PHE A 181 -11.56 19.21 1.66
N GLY A 182 -11.19 19.81 0.55
CA GLY A 182 -10.99 19.16 -0.71
C GLY A 182 -9.71 19.62 -1.41
N ALA A 183 -8.88 18.69 -1.87
CA ALA A 183 -7.63 19.03 -2.56
C ALA A 183 -7.88 19.71 -3.92
N ASP A 184 -8.80 19.16 -4.73
CA ASP A 184 -9.23 19.78 -5.98
C ASP A 184 -9.96 21.09 -5.74
N ASP A 185 -10.82 21.14 -4.71
CA ASP A 185 -11.52 22.36 -4.31
C ASP A 185 -10.53 23.48 -3.97
N ASN A 186 -9.50 23.18 -3.19
CA ASN A 186 -8.44 24.14 -2.85
C ASN A 186 -7.70 24.65 -4.10
N ARG A 187 -7.34 23.72 -5.01
CA ARG A 187 -6.64 24.05 -6.24
C ARG A 187 -7.44 25.02 -7.13
N VAL A 188 -8.68 24.67 -7.43
CA VAL A 188 -9.51 25.50 -8.32
C VAL A 188 -9.95 26.81 -7.67
N ALA A 189 -10.24 26.82 -6.37
CA ALA A 189 -10.54 28.02 -5.60
C ALA A 189 -9.36 29.00 -5.60
N LYS A 190 -8.14 28.50 -5.39
CA LYS A 190 -6.92 29.31 -5.42
C LYS A 190 -6.67 29.91 -6.80
N GLN A 191 -6.86 29.13 -7.87
CA GLN A 191 -6.73 29.60 -9.26
C GLN A 191 -7.75 30.70 -9.58
N ALA A 192 -8.97 30.59 -9.05
CA ALA A 192 -10.05 31.56 -9.28
C ALA A 192 -10.05 32.72 -8.29
N GLY A 193 -9.13 32.77 -7.31
CA GLY A 193 -9.08 33.82 -6.30
C GLY A 193 -10.23 33.76 -5.28
N ILE A 194 -10.77 32.55 -5.02
CA ILE A 194 -11.79 32.31 -4.00
C ILE A 194 -11.13 32.13 -2.64
N ALA A 195 -11.62 32.87 -1.64
CA ALA A 195 -11.15 32.72 -0.27
C ALA A 195 -11.69 31.41 0.36
N PRO A 196 -10.83 30.60 1.01
CA PRO A 196 -11.30 29.53 1.87
C PRO A 196 -12.02 30.11 3.11
N LEU A 197 -12.89 29.31 3.71
CA LEU A 197 -13.55 29.69 4.94
C LEU A 197 -12.70 29.22 6.13
N PHE A 198 -12.05 30.15 6.81
CA PHE A 198 -11.30 29.94 8.04
C PHE A 198 -12.00 30.54 9.24
N VAL A 199 -11.73 29.98 10.40
CA VAL A 199 -12.00 30.58 11.72
C VAL A 199 -10.68 31.01 12.36
N ILE A 200 -10.72 31.94 13.30
CA ILE A 200 -9.53 32.37 14.07
C ILE A 200 -9.66 31.78 15.47
N ASP A 201 -8.65 30.99 15.87
CA ASP A 201 -8.58 30.43 17.21
C ASP A 201 -8.12 31.50 18.25
N ARG A 202 -8.16 31.13 19.53
CA ARG A 202 -7.74 32.06 20.62
C ARG A 202 -6.27 32.47 20.57
N ALA A 203 -5.45 31.74 19.84
CA ALA A 203 -4.05 32.10 19.61
C ALA A 203 -3.87 33.06 18.42
N GLY A 204 -4.97 33.46 17.76
CA GLY A 204 -4.95 34.31 16.56
C GLY A 204 -4.58 33.61 15.29
N LYS A 205 -4.61 32.27 15.27
CA LYS A 205 -4.23 31.44 14.12
C LYS A 205 -5.44 31.06 13.29
N GLU A 206 -5.31 31.14 11.97
CA GLU A 206 -6.31 30.62 11.03
C GLU A 206 -6.41 29.10 11.11
N GLN A 207 -7.65 28.61 11.24
CA GLN A 207 -8.00 27.21 11.32
C GLN A 207 -9.19 26.92 10.39
N PRO A 208 -9.35 25.70 9.83
CA PRO A 208 -10.62 25.30 9.24
C PRO A 208 -11.70 25.24 10.33
N MET A 209 -12.97 25.20 9.95
CA MET A 209 -14.08 25.12 10.93
C MET A 209 -14.03 23.84 11.79
N VAL A 210 -13.40 22.81 11.31
CA VAL A 210 -13.22 21.51 12.00
C VAL A 210 -11.82 21.46 12.60
N ASP A 211 -11.72 21.08 13.87
CA ASP A 211 -10.43 20.93 14.55
C ASP A 211 -9.74 19.59 14.20
N ARG A 212 -8.52 19.39 14.69
CA ARG A 212 -7.73 18.17 14.43
C ARG A 212 -8.32 16.89 15.03
N THR A 213 -9.27 17.00 15.94
CA THR A 213 -10.00 15.83 16.48
C THR A 213 -11.20 15.44 15.65
N GLY A 214 -11.55 16.22 14.62
CA GLY A 214 -12.67 15.98 13.72
C GLY A 214 -14.00 16.54 14.20
N LYS A 215 -14.00 17.57 15.04
CA LYS A 215 -15.21 18.27 15.49
C LYS A 215 -15.19 19.74 15.07
N PHE A 216 -16.35 20.33 14.92
CA PHE A 216 -16.46 21.79 14.78
C PHE A 216 -15.92 22.49 16.02
N PHE A 217 -15.16 23.57 15.84
CA PHE A 217 -14.68 24.38 16.93
C PHE A 217 -15.86 24.87 17.76
N ARG A 218 -15.72 24.86 19.11
CA ARG A 218 -16.64 25.51 19.99
C ARG A 218 -16.44 27.01 19.90
N ILE A 219 -17.50 27.79 20.12
CA ILE A 219 -17.43 29.26 20.02
C ILE A 219 -16.39 29.82 20.99
N GLU A 220 -16.34 29.28 22.21
CA GLU A 220 -15.39 29.67 23.25
C GLU A 220 -13.91 29.33 22.93
N GLU A 221 -13.65 28.51 21.94
CA GLU A 221 -12.31 28.18 21.45
C GLU A 221 -11.82 29.19 20.40
N LEU A 222 -12.68 30.06 19.90
CA LEU A 222 -12.41 31.06 18.87
C LEU A 222 -12.03 32.43 19.51
N ASP A 223 -11.36 33.25 18.71
CA ASP A 223 -11.04 34.63 19.06
C ASP A 223 -12.33 35.44 19.22
N PRO A 224 -12.53 36.15 20.36
CA PRO A 224 -13.76 36.87 20.61
C PRO A 224 -14.07 37.98 19.59
N ALA A 225 -13.06 38.69 19.08
CA ALA A 225 -13.26 39.75 18.09
C ALA A 225 -13.66 39.16 16.72
N PHE A 226 -13.11 37.99 16.40
CA PHE A 226 -13.51 37.22 15.21
C PHE A 226 -14.97 36.78 15.35
N VAL A 227 -15.37 36.22 16.50
CA VAL A 227 -16.74 35.75 16.75
C VAL A 227 -17.74 36.89 16.59
N GLU A 228 -17.48 38.03 17.22
CA GLU A 228 -18.37 39.22 17.14
C GLU A 228 -18.59 39.68 15.69
N ARG A 229 -17.56 39.62 14.87
CA ARG A 229 -17.57 40.15 13.50
C ARG A 229 -18.05 39.15 12.43
N TYR A 230 -17.73 37.87 12.59
CA TYR A 230 -17.87 36.89 11.50
C TYR A 230 -18.77 35.70 11.83
N VAL A 231 -19.12 35.44 13.10
CA VAL A 231 -19.86 34.25 13.51
C VAL A 231 -21.28 34.60 13.94
N ASP A 232 -22.27 33.92 13.35
CA ASP A 232 -23.62 33.91 13.85
C ASP A 232 -23.73 32.86 14.98
N ALA A 233 -23.53 33.33 16.24
CA ALA A 233 -23.49 32.45 17.39
C ALA A 233 -24.82 31.69 17.62
N GLY A 234 -25.94 32.27 17.21
CA GLY A 234 -27.26 31.64 17.33
C GLY A 234 -27.42 30.45 16.42
N LYS A 235 -26.95 30.56 15.17
CA LYS A 235 -27.02 29.50 14.15
C LYS A 235 -25.91 28.46 14.33
N TYR A 236 -24.70 28.93 14.55
CA TYR A 236 -23.55 28.02 14.67
C TYR A 236 -23.54 27.26 16.00
N GLY A 237 -24.06 27.87 17.08
CA GLY A 237 -24.00 27.30 18.43
C GLY A 237 -24.62 25.90 18.59
N GLU A 238 -25.63 25.58 17.77
CA GLU A 238 -26.27 24.26 17.79
C GLU A 238 -25.33 23.14 17.26
N TYR A 239 -24.36 23.50 16.45
CA TYR A 239 -23.44 22.55 15.79
C TYR A 239 -22.02 22.61 16.34
N ALA A 240 -21.67 23.67 17.06
CA ALA A 240 -20.36 23.86 17.66
C ALA A 240 -19.99 22.69 18.60
N GLY A 241 -18.80 22.16 18.48
CA GLY A 241 -18.31 21.03 19.27
C GLY A 241 -18.78 19.65 18.83
N ARG A 242 -19.60 19.55 17.78
CA ARG A 242 -20.04 18.24 17.24
C ARG A 242 -19.00 17.64 16.30
N TYR A 243 -18.82 16.31 16.39
CA TYR A 243 -17.97 15.56 15.48
C TYR A 243 -18.61 15.44 14.08
N VAL A 244 -17.80 15.58 13.04
CA VAL A 244 -18.26 15.47 11.65
C VAL A 244 -18.51 14.02 11.21
N LYS A 245 -17.93 13.08 11.92
CA LYS A 245 -18.22 11.63 11.78
C LYS A 245 -18.43 11.03 13.16
N ASN A 246 -19.51 10.26 13.33
CA ASN A 246 -19.81 9.61 14.61
C ASN A 246 -18.70 8.65 15.05
N ALA A 247 -17.97 8.08 14.11
CA ALA A 247 -16.83 7.18 14.38
C ALA A 247 -15.69 7.83 15.20
N TYR A 248 -15.66 9.16 15.33
CA TYR A 248 -14.67 9.86 16.17
C TYR A 248 -15.08 9.98 17.63
N ASP A 249 -16.32 9.65 17.95
CA ASP A 249 -16.85 9.67 19.31
C ASP A 249 -17.27 8.26 19.74
N ASP A 250 -16.42 7.63 20.54
CA ASP A 250 -16.65 6.26 21.03
C ASP A 250 -17.80 6.16 22.06
N THR A 251 -18.38 7.30 22.48
CA THR A 251 -19.52 7.34 23.42
C THR A 251 -20.87 7.24 22.71
N LEU A 252 -20.91 7.42 21.39
CA LEU A 252 -22.15 7.38 20.62
C LEU A 252 -22.59 5.94 20.31
N ALA A 253 -23.90 5.73 20.35
CA ALA A 253 -24.48 4.48 19.85
C ALA A 253 -24.29 4.36 18.32
N PRO A 254 -24.17 3.13 17.77
CA PRO A 254 -23.94 2.92 16.33
C PRO A 254 -25.03 3.50 15.41
N ASP A 255 -26.23 3.68 15.92
CA ASP A 255 -27.40 4.20 15.22
C ASP A 255 -27.71 5.66 15.55
N ALA A 256 -26.83 6.34 16.30
CA ALA A 256 -27.01 7.75 16.65
C ALA A 256 -27.10 8.63 15.37
N PRO A 257 -27.96 9.65 15.36
CA PRO A 257 -28.07 10.59 14.25
C PRO A 257 -26.70 11.21 13.93
N THR A 258 -26.35 11.26 12.65
CA THR A 258 -25.11 11.89 12.20
C THR A 258 -25.31 13.39 12.02
N LEU A 259 -24.21 14.14 12.08
CA LEU A 259 -24.22 15.57 11.76
C LEU A 259 -24.72 15.82 10.34
N ASP A 260 -24.38 14.95 9.39
CA ASP A 260 -24.87 15.02 8.01
C ASP A 260 -26.41 14.97 7.92
N VAL A 261 -27.04 14.13 8.72
CA VAL A 261 -28.52 14.06 8.81
C VAL A 261 -29.10 15.37 9.35
N ASP A 262 -28.53 15.90 10.42
CA ASP A 262 -29.04 17.11 11.05
C ASP A 262 -28.90 18.34 10.14
N ILE A 263 -27.78 18.47 9.44
CA ILE A 263 -27.59 19.53 8.44
C ILE A 263 -28.59 19.38 7.29
N ALA A 264 -28.76 18.18 6.76
CA ALA A 264 -29.70 17.89 5.69
C ALA A 264 -31.16 18.22 6.10
N VAL A 265 -31.55 17.87 7.33
CA VAL A 265 -32.86 18.19 7.90
C VAL A 265 -33.06 19.70 8.07
N ALA A 266 -32.04 20.42 8.55
CA ALA A 266 -32.07 21.87 8.66
C ALA A 266 -32.26 22.55 7.29
N LEU A 267 -31.53 22.10 6.27
CA LEU A 267 -31.69 22.58 4.89
C LEU A 267 -33.06 22.27 4.32
N LYS A 268 -33.60 21.08 4.60
CA LYS A 268 -34.98 20.72 4.22
C LYS A 268 -35.98 21.67 4.84
N GLY A 269 -35.90 21.94 6.12
CA GLY A 269 -36.78 22.89 6.85
C GLY A 269 -36.69 24.32 6.33
N ALA A 270 -35.52 24.73 5.86
CA ALA A 270 -35.29 26.06 5.28
C ALA A 270 -35.65 26.15 3.77
N GLY A 271 -36.11 25.07 3.13
CA GLY A 271 -36.41 25.05 1.69
C GLY A 271 -35.16 25.10 0.81
N MET A 272 -33.98 24.76 1.37
CA MET A 272 -32.69 24.82 0.69
C MET A 272 -32.14 23.42 0.32
N ALA A 273 -32.95 22.39 0.47
CA ALA A 273 -32.67 21.03 0.00
C ALA A 273 -33.61 20.68 -1.15
N PHE A 274 -33.08 20.02 -2.17
CA PHE A 274 -33.85 19.48 -3.30
C PHE A 274 -34.04 17.98 -3.17
N LYS A 275 -33.02 17.23 -2.74
CA LYS A 275 -33.06 15.77 -2.58
C LYS A 275 -32.15 15.32 -1.45
N ILE A 276 -32.69 14.51 -0.53
CA ILE A 276 -31.95 13.90 0.57
C ILE A 276 -32.13 12.41 0.45
N GLU A 277 -31.06 11.65 0.37
CA GLU A 277 -31.11 10.19 0.24
C GLU A 277 -29.93 9.51 0.91
N LYS A 278 -30.08 8.20 1.16
CA LYS A 278 -28.96 7.35 1.58
C LYS A 278 -28.25 6.84 0.33
N HIS A 279 -26.95 7.04 0.28
CA HIS A 279 -26.10 6.64 -0.84
C HIS A 279 -24.94 5.78 -0.35
N VAL A 280 -24.66 4.69 -1.06
CA VAL A 280 -23.51 3.83 -0.80
C VAL A 280 -22.37 4.29 -1.70
N HIS A 281 -21.26 4.65 -1.07
CA HIS A 281 -20.07 5.08 -1.80
C HIS A 281 -18.81 4.57 -1.10
N SER A 282 -17.71 4.52 -1.85
CA SER A 282 -16.42 4.15 -1.32
C SER A 282 -15.79 5.30 -0.54
N TYR A 283 -15.38 5.07 0.71
CA TYR A 283 -14.82 6.08 1.60
C TYR A 283 -13.50 5.62 2.25
N PRO A 284 -12.47 6.49 2.32
CA PRO A 284 -11.19 6.12 2.88
C PRO A 284 -11.21 6.02 4.40
N HIS A 285 -10.57 4.98 4.92
CA HIS A 285 -10.34 4.74 6.34
C HIS A 285 -8.86 4.59 6.62
N CYS A 286 -8.44 4.99 7.81
CA CYS A 286 -7.07 4.85 8.26
C CYS A 286 -6.75 3.36 8.48
N TRP A 287 -5.71 2.87 7.87
CA TRP A 287 -5.29 1.48 7.96
C TRP A 287 -4.91 1.00 9.37
N ARG A 288 -4.55 1.94 10.26
CA ARG A 288 -4.20 1.64 11.65
C ARG A 288 -5.37 1.68 12.63
N THR A 289 -6.29 2.63 12.44
CA THR A 289 -7.37 2.90 13.41
C THR A 289 -8.72 2.37 12.94
N ASP A 290 -8.83 1.98 11.68
CA ASP A 290 -10.09 1.60 11.03
C ASP A 290 -11.16 2.70 11.01
N LYS A 291 -10.80 3.94 11.40
CA LYS A 291 -11.72 5.08 11.42
C LYS A 291 -11.62 5.93 10.15
N PRO A 292 -12.69 6.65 9.78
CA PRO A 292 -12.71 7.48 8.58
C PRO A 292 -11.59 8.53 8.53
N VAL A 293 -11.14 8.86 7.33
CA VAL A 293 -10.14 9.88 7.05
C VAL A 293 -10.85 11.18 6.64
N LEU A 294 -10.29 12.31 7.01
CA LEU A 294 -10.68 13.62 6.47
C LEU A 294 -9.61 14.15 5.53
N TYR A 295 -9.99 14.95 4.55
CA TYR A 295 -9.04 15.83 3.86
C TYR A 295 -8.92 17.11 4.67
N TYR A 296 -7.71 17.50 5.05
CA TYR A 296 -7.46 18.52 6.05
C TYR A 296 -6.22 19.36 5.72
N PRO A 297 -6.21 20.68 5.94
CA PRO A 297 -5.05 21.53 5.72
C PRO A 297 -3.99 21.29 6.80
N LEU A 298 -2.81 20.86 6.40
CA LEU A 298 -1.69 20.58 7.28
C LEU A 298 -0.37 21.08 6.71
N ASP A 299 0.53 21.53 7.59
CA ASP A 299 1.95 21.58 7.31
C ASP A 299 2.53 20.18 7.41
N SER A 300 3.25 19.77 6.40
CA SER A 300 3.93 18.48 6.37
C SER A 300 5.23 18.57 5.56
N TRP A 301 6.14 17.62 5.81
CA TRP A 301 7.30 17.43 4.98
C TRP A 301 7.00 16.41 3.89
N PHE A 302 7.40 16.74 2.68
CA PHE A 302 7.17 15.95 1.48
C PHE A 302 8.48 15.58 0.80
N ILE A 303 8.51 14.42 0.19
CA ILE A 303 9.53 14.06 -0.80
C ILE A 303 8.95 14.30 -2.19
N ARG A 304 9.66 15.05 -3.02
CA ARG A 304 9.29 15.37 -4.41
C ARG A 304 9.52 14.17 -5.33
N THR A 305 8.78 13.10 -5.10
CA THR A 305 8.86 11.87 -5.90
C THR A 305 8.45 12.11 -7.36
N THR A 306 7.57 13.08 -7.59
CA THR A 306 7.14 13.45 -8.95
C THR A 306 8.28 13.96 -9.84
N ALA A 307 9.36 14.49 -9.25
CA ALA A 307 10.55 14.92 -9.99
C ALA A 307 11.27 13.77 -10.72
N LEU A 308 11.09 12.53 -10.21
CA LEU A 308 11.71 11.34 -10.79
C LEU A 308 10.68 10.35 -11.35
N ARG A 309 9.44 10.78 -11.56
CA ARG A 309 8.36 9.92 -12.08
C ARG A 309 8.78 9.17 -13.34
N GLU A 310 9.22 9.87 -14.36
CA GLU A 310 9.61 9.26 -15.64
C GLU A 310 10.78 8.29 -15.46
N ARG A 311 11.75 8.67 -14.62
CA ARG A 311 12.89 7.79 -14.34
C ARG A 311 12.49 6.52 -13.60
N MET A 312 11.57 6.61 -12.63
CA MET A 312 11.02 5.44 -11.95
C MET A 312 10.27 4.52 -12.89
N ILE A 313 9.53 5.08 -13.86
CA ILE A 313 8.85 4.31 -14.92
C ILE A 313 9.87 3.58 -15.81
N GLU A 314 10.93 4.26 -16.24
CA GLU A 314 12.00 3.65 -17.05
C GLU A 314 12.70 2.51 -16.29
N LEU A 315 13.08 2.75 -15.03
CA LEU A 315 13.72 1.75 -14.17
C LEU A 315 12.82 0.54 -13.93
N ASN A 316 11.51 0.76 -13.71
CA ASN A 316 10.55 -0.32 -13.55
C ASN A 316 10.52 -1.28 -14.76
N ARG A 317 10.71 -0.78 -15.96
CA ARG A 317 10.74 -1.61 -17.18
C ARG A 317 11.95 -2.56 -17.23
N THR A 318 12.97 -2.32 -16.43
CA THR A 318 14.15 -3.19 -16.33
C THR A 318 13.99 -4.31 -15.30
N ILE A 319 12.96 -4.25 -14.45
CA ILE A 319 12.67 -5.27 -13.44
C ILE A 319 11.91 -6.42 -14.10
N ARG A 320 12.35 -7.64 -13.80
CA ARG A 320 11.64 -8.85 -14.23
C ARG A 320 10.52 -9.16 -13.24
N TRP A 321 9.31 -8.81 -13.61
CA TRP A 321 8.11 -9.08 -12.83
C TRP A 321 7.50 -10.44 -13.13
N MET A 322 7.13 -11.17 -12.08
CA MET A 322 6.31 -12.37 -12.16
C MET A 322 5.01 -12.14 -11.34
N PRO A 323 3.84 -11.95 -11.96
CA PRO A 323 3.64 -11.89 -13.40
C PRO A 323 4.01 -10.52 -13.99
N GLU A 324 4.37 -10.48 -15.24
CA GLU A 324 4.70 -9.24 -15.97
C GLU A 324 3.56 -8.20 -15.91
N SER A 325 2.32 -8.68 -15.95
CA SER A 325 1.12 -7.83 -15.86
C SER A 325 1.01 -7.00 -14.57
N THR A 326 1.60 -7.43 -13.48
CA THR A 326 1.66 -6.63 -12.24
C THR A 326 2.60 -5.44 -12.41
N GLY A 327 3.75 -5.65 -13.04
CA GLY A 327 4.74 -4.59 -13.28
C GLY A 327 4.27 -3.54 -14.29
N THR A 328 3.68 -3.96 -15.39
CA THR A 328 3.17 -3.06 -16.43
C THR A 328 1.80 -2.46 -16.09
N GLY A 329 0.96 -3.21 -15.41
CA GLY A 329 -0.39 -2.80 -15.02
C GLY A 329 -0.41 -2.11 -13.65
N ARG A 330 -0.62 -2.87 -12.58
CA ARG A 330 -0.88 -2.33 -11.25
C ARG A 330 0.23 -1.40 -10.72
N PHE A 331 1.49 -1.81 -10.83
CA PHE A 331 2.63 -1.01 -10.38
C PHE A 331 2.96 0.12 -11.37
N GLY A 332 3.02 -0.17 -12.67
CA GLY A 332 3.27 0.84 -13.71
C GLY A 332 2.26 1.97 -13.70
N LYS A 333 0.97 1.65 -13.60
CA LYS A 333 -0.12 2.62 -13.48
C LYS A 333 -0.02 3.48 -12.22
N TRP A 334 0.44 2.91 -11.12
CA TRP A 334 0.71 3.66 -9.91
C TRP A 334 1.81 4.70 -10.11
N LEU A 335 2.90 4.33 -10.80
CA LEU A 335 3.99 5.26 -11.09
C LEU A 335 3.55 6.38 -12.05
N GLU A 336 2.70 6.08 -13.04
CA GLU A 336 2.14 7.09 -13.94
C GLU A 336 1.32 8.16 -13.20
N GLY A 337 0.56 7.74 -12.20
CA GLY A 337 -0.28 8.61 -11.36
C GLY A 337 0.43 9.13 -10.09
N LEU A 338 1.75 9.08 -10.02
CA LEU A 338 2.52 9.41 -8.83
C LEU A 338 2.31 10.86 -8.37
N VAL A 339 2.13 11.04 -7.07
CA VAL A 339 2.13 12.33 -6.38
C VAL A 339 3.30 12.40 -5.39
N ASP A 340 3.62 13.59 -4.90
CA ASP A 340 4.68 13.75 -3.91
C ASP A 340 4.36 12.97 -2.62
N TRP A 341 5.38 12.37 -2.04
CA TRP A 341 5.25 11.53 -0.87
C TRP A 341 5.18 12.36 0.40
N ASN A 342 4.04 12.34 1.08
CA ASN A 342 3.91 12.93 2.41
C ASN A 342 4.73 12.09 3.41
N LEU A 343 5.87 12.62 3.84
CA LEU A 343 6.86 11.92 4.65
C LEU A 343 6.63 12.04 6.14
N SER A 344 6.21 13.20 6.62
CA SER A 344 6.17 13.48 8.05
C SER A 344 4.92 12.93 8.73
N ARG A 345 5.07 12.53 10.03
CA ARG A 345 3.99 12.02 10.87
C ARG A 345 4.02 12.71 12.22
N SER A 346 2.88 13.28 12.62
CA SER A 346 2.70 13.95 13.92
C SER A 346 2.44 12.92 15.01
N ARG A 347 3.47 12.12 15.35
CA ARG A 347 3.43 11.05 16.36
C ARG A 347 4.54 11.24 17.38
N PHE A 348 4.45 10.48 18.48
CA PHE A 348 5.48 10.50 19.51
C PHE A 348 6.56 9.46 19.25
N TRP A 349 6.21 8.20 18.93
CA TRP A 349 7.16 7.11 18.76
C TRP A 349 7.40 6.75 17.30
N GLY A 350 8.65 6.65 16.93
CA GLY A 350 9.17 6.31 15.61
C GLY A 350 10.48 7.01 15.33
N THR A 351 10.93 6.99 14.08
CA THR A 351 12.16 7.65 13.64
C THR A 351 11.94 9.16 13.53
N PRO A 352 12.61 9.99 14.34
CA PRO A 352 12.47 11.44 14.28
C PRO A 352 12.98 12.02 12.95
N LEU A 353 12.27 13.02 12.42
CA LEU A 353 12.75 13.76 11.26
C LEU A 353 13.97 14.58 11.63
N PRO A 354 15.15 14.36 11.00
CA PRO A 354 16.41 14.96 11.42
C PRO A 354 16.61 16.37 10.84
N VAL A 355 15.59 17.22 10.92
CA VAL A 355 15.61 18.58 10.40
C VAL A 355 15.45 19.58 11.55
N TRP A 356 16.37 20.52 11.65
CA TRP A 356 16.35 21.67 12.57
C TRP A 356 16.08 22.94 11.78
N ALA A 357 15.25 23.81 12.32
CA ALA A 357 14.82 25.06 11.69
C ALA A 357 14.94 26.24 12.66
N THR A 358 15.25 27.43 12.14
CA THR A 358 15.00 28.70 12.83
C THR A 358 13.50 28.94 12.96
N GLU A 359 13.07 29.81 13.88
CA GLU A 359 11.66 30.07 14.14
C GLU A 359 10.93 30.58 12.88
N ASP A 360 11.59 31.39 12.08
CA ASP A 360 11.08 31.94 10.82
C ASP A 360 11.31 31.05 9.58
N TYR A 361 11.89 29.85 9.77
CA TYR A 361 12.29 28.93 8.68
C TYR A 361 13.25 29.52 7.65
N SER A 362 13.96 30.59 7.98
CA SER A 362 14.95 31.19 7.09
C SER A 362 16.21 30.32 6.91
N GLU A 363 16.50 29.46 7.89
CA GLU A 363 17.60 28.49 7.82
C GLU A 363 17.15 27.11 8.29
N LEU A 364 17.53 26.10 7.52
CA LEU A 364 17.25 24.68 7.79
C LEU A 364 18.57 23.90 7.82
N LYS A 365 18.66 22.91 8.73
CA LYS A 365 19.75 21.94 8.76
C LYS A 365 19.16 20.54 8.82
N CYS A 366 19.54 19.69 7.87
CA CYS A 366 19.22 18.26 7.89
C CYS A 366 20.47 17.48 8.31
N ILE A 367 20.42 16.83 9.44
CA ILE A 367 21.55 16.12 10.03
C ILE A 367 21.61 14.68 9.48
N GLY A 368 22.74 14.33 8.87
CA GLY A 368 22.91 13.04 8.19
C GLY A 368 23.76 12.01 8.96
N SER A 369 24.38 12.38 10.08
CA SER A 369 25.23 11.48 10.85
C SER A 369 25.40 11.93 12.30
N MET A 370 25.87 11.00 13.16
CA MET A 370 26.27 11.35 14.52
C MET A 370 27.50 12.27 14.56
N GLU A 371 28.43 12.14 13.61
CA GLU A 371 29.55 13.04 13.47
C GLU A 371 29.08 14.48 13.24
N GLU A 372 28.17 14.67 12.29
CA GLU A 372 27.58 15.97 12.00
C GLU A 372 26.78 16.50 13.20
N LEU A 373 25.94 15.65 13.82
CA LEU A 373 25.12 16.04 14.98
C LEU A 373 26.00 16.52 16.15
N THR A 374 27.02 15.76 16.52
CA THR A 374 27.93 16.15 17.62
C THR A 374 28.70 17.42 17.31
N ALA A 375 29.16 17.60 16.08
CA ALA A 375 29.83 18.83 15.65
C ALA A 375 28.93 20.06 15.73
N GLU A 376 27.68 19.94 15.29
CA GLU A 376 26.70 21.02 15.37
C GLU A 376 26.26 21.32 16.82
N ILE A 377 26.16 20.31 17.68
CA ILE A 377 25.89 20.48 19.11
C ILE A 377 27.07 21.26 19.78
N GLU A 378 28.32 20.91 19.49
CA GLU A 378 29.50 21.64 20.03
C GLU A 378 29.53 23.10 19.56
N ARG A 379 29.12 23.38 18.33
CA ARG A 379 28.93 24.76 17.85
C ARG A 379 27.84 25.50 18.63
N ALA A 380 26.72 24.82 18.93
CA ALA A 380 25.65 25.39 19.73
C ALA A 380 26.07 25.65 21.19
N VAL A 381 26.91 24.80 21.77
CA VAL A 381 27.49 24.99 23.11
C VAL A 381 28.46 26.19 23.09
N ALA A 382 29.33 26.27 22.11
CA ALA A 382 30.25 27.40 21.96
C ALA A 382 29.53 28.74 21.76
N ALA A 383 28.38 28.75 21.10
CA ALA A 383 27.52 29.92 20.92
C ALA A 383 26.62 30.23 22.13
N GLY A 384 26.63 29.41 23.17
CA GLY A 384 25.79 29.57 24.37
C GLY A 384 24.34 29.20 24.20
N VAL A 385 23.97 28.54 23.09
CA VAL A 385 22.59 28.06 22.81
C VAL A 385 22.30 26.79 23.61
N MET A 386 23.27 25.91 23.77
CA MET A 386 23.21 24.74 24.65
C MET A 386 24.22 24.83 25.78
N LYS A 387 23.92 24.20 26.91
CA LYS A 387 24.83 24.17 28.09
C LYS A 387 25.95 23.16 27.91
N GLU A 388 25.65 22.00 27.41
CA GLU A 388 26.58 20.88 27.21
C GLU A 388 26.10 19.99 26.06
N ASN A 389 27.01 19.18 25.56
CA ASN A 389 26.70 18.11 24.61
C ASN A 389 26.22 16.86 25.36
N PRO A 390 24.95 16.45 25.23
CA PRO A 390 24.43 15.25 25.90
C PRO A 390 25.05 13.94 25.35
N TYR A 391 25.70 13.99 24.17
CA TYR A 391 26.34 12.84 23.53
C TYR A 391 27.87 12.88 23.61
N LYS A 392 28.45 13.60 24.58
CA LYS A 392 29.90 13.77 24.73
C LYS A 392 30.68 12.48 24.92
N GLU A 393 30.04 11.41 25.40
CA GLU A 393 30.65 10.09 25.58
C GLU A 393 30.64 9.23 24.31
N PHE A 394 29.89 9.62 23.30
CA PHE A 394 29.85 8.93 22.02
C PHE A 394 31.14 9.20 21.24
N ARG A 395 31.74 8.14 20.71
CA ARG A 395 32.97 8.22 19.90
C ARG A 395 32.62 8.06 18.44
N VAL A 396 32.86 9.12 17.65
CA VAL A 396 32.69 9.09 16.20
C VAL A 396 33.66 8.07 15.59
N GLY A 397 33.13 7.22 14.70
CA GLY A 397 33.88 6.16 14.02
C GLY A 397 33.99 4.83 14.78
N ASP A 398 33.54 4.77 16.04
CA ASP A 398 33.41 3.52 16.79
C ASP A 398 32.00 2.92 16.59
N MET A 399 31.91 1.86 15.77
CA MET A 399 30.66 1.18 15.39
C MET A 399 30.25 0.08 16.38
N SER A 400 30.90 0.00 17.56
CA SER A 400 30.56 -1.00 18.57
C SER A 400 29.18 -0.75 19.18
N LYS A 401 28.50 -1.84 19.59
CA LYS A 401 27.22 -1.78 20.30
C LYS A 401 27.32 -0.98 21.59
N GLU A 402 28.42 -1.10 22.28
CA GLU A 402 28.73 -0.40 23.54
C GLU A 402 28.76 1.11 23.34
N ASN A 403 29.31 1.57 22.23
CA ASN A 403 29.34 2.98 21.89
C ASN A 403 27.95 3.51 21.52
N TYR A 404 27.21 2.78 20.70
CA TYR A 404 25.84 3.16 20.30
C TYR A 404 24.83 3.09 21.45
N ALA A 405 25.08 2.27 22.47
CA ALA A 405 24.25 2.23 23.68
C ALA A 405 24.31 3.51 24.53
N LYS A 406 25.27 4.43 24.25
CA LYS A 406 25.42 5.71 24.95
C LYS A 406 24.50 6.82 24.40
N ILE A 407 23.81 6.56 23.31
CA ILE A 407 22.93 7.54 22.65
C ILE A 407 21.52 6.99 22.50
N ASP A 408 20.57 7.91 22.58
CA ASP A 408 19.17 7.66 22.20
C ASP A 408 18.69 8.84 21.35
N LEU A 409 18.34 8.57 20.10
CA LEU A 409 17.87 9.57 19.14
C LEU A 409 16.34 9.62 19.01
N HIS A 410 15.61 8.86 19.83
CA HIS A 410 14.14 8.93 19.90
C HIS A 410 13.69 10.20 20.63
N ARG A 411 12.43 10.52 20.46
CA ARG A 411 11.75 11.48 21.33
C ARG A 411 11.57 10.87 22.74
N PRO A 412 11.69 11.62 23.81
CA PRO A 412 11.91 13.07 23.88
C PRO A 412 13.37 13.52 23.85
N TYR A 413 14.33 12.59 23.80
CA TYR A 413 15.77 12.89 23.98
C TYR A 413 16.30 13.81 22.88
N VAL A 414 16.02 13.50 21.63
CA VAL A 414 16.48 14.32 20.48
C VAL A 414 15.82 15.69 20.42
N ASP A 415 14.62 15.84 21.00
CA ASP A 415 13.90 17.12 21.04
C ASP A 415 14.57 18.15 21.95
N GLN A 416 15.46 17.73 22.84
CA GLN A 416 16.23 18.60 23.72
C GLN A 416 17.43 19.25 23.02
N ILE A 417 17.80 18.76 21.83
CA ILE A 417 18.90 19.28 21.05
C ILE A 417 18.46 20.56 20.34
N VAL A 418 19.11 21.66 20.66
CA VAL A 418 18.96 22.94 20.00
C VAL A 418 20.25 23.29 19.28
N LEU A 419 20.20 23.43 17.98
CA LEU A 419 21.36 23.81 17.16
C LEU A 419 21.42 25.33 17.00
N VAL A 420 22.49 25.83 16.38
CA VAL A 420 22.69 27.26 16.14
C VAL A 420 22.77 27.54 14.65
N SER A 421 22.06 28.58 14.21
CA SER A 421 22.10 29.05 12.82
C SER A 421 23.40 29.79 12.48
N SER A 422 23.60 30.06 11.21
CA SER A 422 24.72 30.91 10.75
C SER A 422 24.70 32.30 11.32
N LYS A 423 23.55 32.78 11.77
CA LYS A 423 23.35 34.11 12.39
C LYS A 423 23.33 34.07 13.92
N GLY A 424 23.59 32.92 14.54
CA GLY A 424 23.59 32.75 15.98
C GLY A 424 22.21 32.51 16.61
N GLU A 425 21.18 32.29 15.80
CA GLU A 425 19.82 32.04 16.27
C GLU A 425 19.62 30.56 16.66
N PRO A 426 18.77 30.27 17.67
CA PRO A 426 18.47 28.89 18.02
C PRO A 426 17.69 28.18 16.88
N MET A 427 18.05 26.93 16.62
CA MET A 427 17.36 26.07 15.68
C MET A 427 16.78 24.88 16.42
N ARG A 428 15.48 24.65 16.28
CA ARG A 428 14.77 23.55 16.93
C ARG A 428 14.43 22.49 15.91
N ARG A 429 14.45 21.24 16.37
CA ARG A 429 14.06 20.11 15.52
C ARG A 429 12.58 20.20 15.16
N GLU A 430 12.24 19.88 13.91
CA GLU A 430 10.87 19.65 13.49
C GLU A 430 10.27 18.51 14.33
N SER A 431 9.10 18.73 14.93
CA SER A 431 8.53 17.79 15.91
C SER A 431 8.07 16.46 15.33
N ASP A 432 7.87 16.40 14.02
CA ASP A 432 7.36 15.23 13.34
C ASP A 432 8.37 14.07 13.28
N LEU A 433 7.81 12.89 13.04
CA LEU A 433 8.54 11.66 12.74
C LEU A 433 8.52 11.39 11.23
N ILE A 434 9.34 10.46 10.80
CA ILE A 434 9.37 9.94 9.44
C ILE A 434 8.29 8.85 9.31
N ASP A 435 7.63 8.78 8.15
CA ASP A 435 6.74 7.70 7.76
C ASP A 435 7.45 6.34 7.86
N VAL A 436 6.87 5.39 8.56
CA VAL A 436 7.40 4.03 8.74
C VAL A 436 7.65 3.31 7.39
N TRP A 437 6.95 3.71 6.34
CA TRP A 437 7.19 3.19 5.00
C TRP A 437 8.51 3.67 4.39
N PHE A 438 9.00 4.83 4.82
CA PHE A 438 10.36 5.26 4.49
C PHE A 438 11.40 4.40 5.21
N ASP A 439 11.18 4.13 6.49
CA ASP A 439 12.07 3.25 7.26
C ASP A 439 12.20 1.88 6.59
N SER A 440 11.07 1.26 6.23
CA SER A 440 11.07 -0.03 5.54
C SER A 440 11.69 0.04 4.14
N GLY A 441 11.44 1.12 3.40
CA GLY A 441 12.04 1.35 2.08
C GLY A 441 13.54 1.65 2.09
N ALA A 442 14.06 2.07 3.25
CA ALA A 442 15.49 2.30 3.48
C ALA A 442 16.25 1.02 3.88
N MET A 443 15.56 -0.12 4.03
CA MET A 443 16.15 -1.37 4.51
C MET A 443 17.43 -1.79 3.78
N PRO A 444 17.56 -1.71 2.45
CA PRO A 444 18.77 -2.14 1.74
C PRO A 444 20.04 -1.43 2.22
N TYR A 445 19.91 -0.17 2.64
CA TYR A 445 21.01 0.67 3.13
C TYR A 445 21.18 0.51 4.63
N ALA A 446 20.08 0.56 5.37
CA ALA A 446 20.06 0.51 6.83
C ALA A 446 20.64 -0.80 7.38
N GLN A 447 20.31 -1.95 6.77
CA GLN A 447 20.85 -3.25 7.21
C GLN A 447 22.37 -3.35 7.06
N GLN A 448 22.95 -2.62 6.12
CA GLN A 448 24.39 -2.55 5.89
C GLN A 448 25.06 -1.43 6.67
N HIS A 449 24.29 -0.60 7.38
CA HIS A 449 24.74 0.65 7.98
C HIS A 449 25.52 1.54 6.97
N TYR A 450 25.08 1.47 5.71
CA TYR A 450 25.66 2.25 4.62
C TYR A 450 25.27 3.73 4.74
N PRO A 451 26.18 4.70 4.50
CA PRO A 451 27.55 4.56 3.99
C PRO A 451 28.64 4.48 5.09
N PHE A 452 28.29 4.33 6.36
CA PHE A 452 29.22 4.37 7.49
C PHE A 452 30.02 3.08 7.61
N GLU A 453 29.38 1.94 7.31
CA GLU A 453 29.99 0.63 7.23
C GLU A 453 29.69 0.01 5.85
N HIS A 454 30.40 -1.06 5.50
CA HIS A 454 30.20 -1.86 4.29
C HIS A 454 30.17 -1.05 2.96
N ARG A 455 30.87 0.08 2.94
CA ARG A 455 30.91 0.94 1.76
C ARG A 455 31.58 0.26 0.56
N GLU A 456 32.67 -0.46 0.84
CA GLU A 456 33.27 -1.38 -0.13
C GLU A 456 32.42 -2.66 -0.19
N GLY A 457 32.08 -3.13 -1.37
CA GLY A 457 31.24 -4.30 -1.56
C GLY A 457 29.72 -4.05 -1.50
N PHE A 458 29.26 -2.83 -1.20
CA PHE A 458 27.81 -2.54 -1.24
C PHE A 458 27.18 -2.84 -2.59
N GLY A 459 27.90 -2.61 -3.70
CA GLY A 459 27.46 -2.95 -5.05
C GLY A 459 27.30 -4.45 -5.31
N GLU A 460 27.81 -5.33 -4.45
CA GLU A 460 27.63 -6.78 -4.55
C GLU A 460 26.27 -7.24 -3.98
N VAL A 461 25.69 -6.47 -3.05
CA VAL A 461 24.43 -6.78 -2.39
C VAL A 461 23.28 -5.86 -2.79
N PHE A 462 23.57 -4.78 -3.49
CA PHE A 462 22.57 -3.82 -3.97
C PHE A 462 22.79 -3.50 -5.46
N PRO A 463 21.74 -3.53 -6.31
CA PRO A 463 20.35 -3.92 -5.99
C PRO A 463 20.22 -5.41 -5.66
N ALA A 464 19.17 -5.79 -4.93
CA ALA A 464 18.89 -7.18 -4.61
C ALA A 464 18.61 -7.99 -5.89
N ASP A 465 19.04 -9.26 -5.91
CA ASP A 465 18.78 -10.13 -7.04
C ASP A 465 17.31 -10.55 -7.13
N PHE A 466 16.66 -10.74 -5.98
CA PHE A 466 15.30 -11.25 -5.91
C PHE A 466 14.54 -10.73 -4.68
N ILE A 467 13.23 -10.50 -4.85
CA ILE A 467 12.29 -10.19 -3.78
C ILE A 467 10.94 -10.89 -4.06
N ALA A 468 10.25 -11.33 -3.02
CA ALA A 468 8.91 -11.91 -3.12
C ALA A 468 8.04 -11.45 -1.95
N GLU A 469 6.92 -10.82 -2.27
CA GLU A 469 5.88 -10.38 -1.33
C GLU A 469 4.51 -10.38 -1.99
N GLY A 470 3.45 -10.12 -1.22
CA GLY A 470 2.09 -10.05 -1.73
C GLY A 470 1.87 -8.92 -2.74
N VAL A 471 0.89 -9.10 -3.61
CA VAL A 471 0.53 -8.13 -4.66
C VAL A 471 0.11 -6.75 -4.10
N ASP A 472 -0.37 -6.70 -2.86
CA ASP A 472 -0.70 -5.47 -2.15
C ASP A 472 0.52 -4.56 -1.96
N GLN A 473 1.73 -5.13 -1.91
CA GLN A 473 2.98 -4.37 -1.76
C GLN A 473 3.37 -3.53 -2.99
N THR A 474 2.66 -3.65 -4.08
CA THR A 474 2.74 -2.69 -5.21
C THR A 474 2.39 -1.26 -4.78
N ARG A 475 1.60 -1.11 -3.72
CA ARG A 475 1.19 0.14 -3.08
C ARG A 475 1.80 0.30 -1.67
N GLY A 476 2.85 -0.41 -1.37
CA GLY A 476 3.55 -0.41 -0.10
C GLY A 476 5.06 -0.56 -0.31
N TRP A 477 5.62 -1.66 0.15
CA TRP A 477 7.06 -1.85 0.21
C TRP A 477 7.76 -1.83 -1.16
N PHE A 478 7.17 -2.45 -2.18
CA PHE A 478 7.76 -2.40 -3.54
C PHE A 478 7.94 -0.97 -4.03
N PHE A 479 6.93 -0.13 -3.79
CA PHE A 479 7.00 1.28 -4.18
C PHE A 479 8.06 2.03 -3.39
N THR A 480 8.09 1.91 -2.07
CA THR A 480 9.02 2.68 -1.24
C THR A 480 10.47 2.27 -1.46
N LEU A 481 10.74 0.98 -1.66
CA LEU A 481 12.06 0.48 -2.08
C LEU A 481 12.48 1.08 -3.42
N HIS A 482 11.60 1.03 -4.42
CA HIS A 482 11.87 1.54 -5.76
C HIS A 482 12.11 3.05 -5.78
N ALA A 483 11.27 3.80 -5.06
CA ALA A 483 11.37 5.25 -4.99
C ALA A 483 12.70 5.71 -4.36
N ILE A 484 13.08 5.13 -3.21
CA ILE A 484 14.33 5.51 -2.52
C ILE A 484 15.54 5.11 -3.36
N ALA A 485 15.56 3.92 -3.95
CA ALA A 485 16.63 3.47 -4.82
C ALA A 485 16.80 4.37 -6.05
N ALA A 486 15.71 4.75 -6.69
CA ALA A 486 15.73 5.66 -7.85
C ALA A 486 16.25 7.04 -7.47
N MET A 487 15.79 7.59 -6.34
CA MET A 487 16.19 8.94 -5.90
C MET A 487 17.64 9.03 -5.43
N LEU A 488 18.17 8.00 -4.77
CA LEU A 488 19.51 8.02 -4.20
C LEU A 488 20.58 7.50 -5.16
N PHE A 489 20.28 6.44 -5.92
CA PHE A 489 21.29 5.69 -6.69
C PHE A 489 20.98 5.62 -8.18
N ASP A 490 19.89 6.22 -8.65
CA ASP A 490 19.45 6.09 -10.05
C ASP A 490 19.35 4.62 -10.49
N SER A 491 18.83 3.76 -9.61
CA SER A 491 18.82 2.32 -9.74
C SER A 491 17.48 1.74 -9.31
N VAL A 492 17.22 0.50 -9.74
CA VAL A 492 16.21 -0.36 -9.12
C VAL A 492 16.69 -0.83 -7.75
N ALA A 493 15.77 -1.18 -6.85
CA ALA A 493 16.11 -1.79 -5.56
C ALA A 493 16.26 -3.32 -5.67
N PHE A 494 15.61 -3.93 -6.65
CA PHE A 494 15.60 -5.37 -6.94
C PHE A 494 15.47 -5.62 -8.44
N LYS A 495 16.08 -6.72 -8.90
CA LYS A 495 16.13 -7.09 -10.33
C LYS A 495 14.99 -8.00 -10.73
N ASN A 496 14.61 -8.95 -9.87
CA ASN A 496 13.58 -9.95 -10.12
C ASN A 496 12.58 -9.96 -8.95
N ILE A 497 11.32 -10.13 -9.28
CA ILE A 497 10.25 -10.10 -8.29
C ILE A 497 9.16 -11.11 -8.60
N ILE A 498 8.74 -11.86 -7.57
CA ILE A 498 7.46 -12.57 -7.57
C ILE A 498 6.47 -11.77 -6.74
N SER A 499 5.39 -11.30 -7.38
CA SER A 499 4.27 -10.66 -6.72
C SER A 499 3.23 -11.73 -6.39
N ASN A 500 3.22 -12.20 -5.15
CA ASN A 500 2.39 -13.32 -4.72
C ASN A 500 0.90 -12.99 -4.76
N GLY A 501 0.09 -13.97 -5.21
CA GLY A 501 -1.36 -13.94 -5.10
C GLY A 501 -1.85 -14.14 -3.66
N LEU A 502 -3.16 -14.08 -3.49
CA LEU A 502 -3.80 -14.28 -2.19
C LEU A 502 -3.95 -15.76 -1.87
N VAL A 503 -3.82 -16.11 -0.59
CA VAL A 503 -4.25 -17.41 -0.07
C VAL A 503 -5.72 -17.30 0.33
N LEU A 504 -6.57 -18.04 -0.37
CA LEU A 504 -8.03 -18.08 -0.19
C LEU A 504 -8.45 -19.37 0.52
N ASP A 505 -9.67 -19.41 1.04
CA ASP A 505 -10.23 -20.66 1.55
C ASP A 505 -10.47 -21.67 0.40
N LYS A 506 -10.82 -22.89 0.72
CA LYS A 506 -11.05 -23.96 -0.27
C LYS A 506 -12.12 -23.63 -1.32
N ASN A 507 -13.03 -22.71 -0.99
CA ASN A 507 -14.11 -22.26 -1.88
C ASN A 507 -13.71 -21.03 -2.72
N GLY A 508 -12.51 -20.48 -2.49
CA GLY A 508 -12.01 -19.29 -3.19
C GLY A 508 -12.44 -17.96 -2.56
N ASN A 509 -12.90 -17.96 -1.31
CA ASN A 509 -13.26 -16.76 -0.58
C ASN A 509 -12.08 -16.24 0.23
N LYS A 510 -12.00 -14.91 0.39
CA LYS A 510 -10.99 -14.29 1.24
C LYS A 510 -11.14 -14.75 2.69
N MET A 511 -10.04 -15.20 3.28
CA MET A 511 -10.02 -15.60 4.68
C MET A 511 -10.16 -14.41 5.62
N SER A 512 -10.99 -14.54 6.65
CA SER A 512 -11.07 -13.58 7.75
C SER A 512 -11.49 -14.26 9.04
N LYS A 513 -10.97 -13.76 10.17
CA LYS A 513 -11.38 -14.24 11.51
C LYS A 513 -12.89 -14.05 11.74
N ARG A 514 -13.46 -12.96 11.21
CA ARG A 514 -14.88 -12.65 11.33
C ARG A 514 -15.79 -13.68 10.64
N LEU A 515 -15.35 -14.23 9.52
CA LEU A 515 -16.10 -15.25 8.76
C LEU A 515 -15.83 -16.67 9.26
N GLY A 516 -14.89 -16.87 10.17
CA GLY A 516 -14.54 -18.18 10.70
C GLY A 516 -13.92 -19.14 9.67
N ASN A 517 -13.49 -18.63 8.52
CA ASN A 517 -12.88 -19.41 7.43
C ASN A 517 -11.35 -19.27 7.38
N ALA A 518 -10.74 -18.60 8.35
CA ALA A 518 -9.28 -18.47 8.45
C ALA A 518 -8.68 -19.83 8.89
N VAL A 519 -7.64 -20.25 8.19
CA VAL A 519 -6.85 -21.44 8.53
C VAL A 519 -5.65 -20.99 9.38
N ASP A 520 -5.47 -21.61 10.54
CA ASP A 520 -4.28 -21.40 11.36
C ASP A 520 -3.09 -22.15 10.73
N PRO A 521 -2.02 -21.46 10.31
CA PRO A 521 -0.85 -22.10 9.72
C PRO A 521 -0.17 -23.10 10.66
N PHE A 522 -0.12 -22.82 11.97
CA PHE A 522 0.54 -23.68 12.93
C PHE A 522 -0.20 -25.00 13.12
N GLU A 523 -1.53 -25.01 13.12
CA GLU A 523 -2.30 -26.25 13.14
C GLU A 523 -2.02 -27.13 11.92
N VAL A 524 -1.83 -26.50 10.74
CA VAL A 524 -1.47 -27.23 9.52
C VAL A 524 -0.06 -27.80 9.60
N LEU A 525 0.90 -27.00 10.07
CA LEU A 525 2.29 -27.43 10.25
C LEU A 525 2.40 -28.58 11.26
N ASP A 526 1.68 -28.51 12.37
CA ASP A 526 1.68 -29.55 13.40
C ASP A 526 1.02 -30.86 12.91
N SER A 527 -0.03 -30.74 12.08
CA SER A 527 -0.79 -31.91 11.59
C SER A 527 -0.13 -32.61 10.41
N TYR A 528 0.46 -31.87 9.49
CA TYR A 528 0.95 -32.40 8.21
C TYR A 528 2.44 -32.23 7.98
N GLY A 529 3.10 -31.39 8.78
CA GLY A 529 4.51 -31.04 8.61
C GLY A 529 4.74 -29.85 7.67
N ALA A 530 5.88 -29.19 7.86
CA ALA A 530 6.25 -28.03 7.07
C ALA A 530 6.52 -28.37 5.60
N ASP A 531 7.21 -29.48 5.32
CA ASP A 531 7.55 -29.89 3.96
C ASP A 531 6.31 -30.13 3.09
N ALA A 532 5.31 -30.84 3.63
CA ALA A 532 4.06 -31.10 2.91
C ALA A 532 3.27 -29.81 2.65
N THR A 533 3.22 -28.91 3.62
CA THR A 533 2.55 -27.61 3.47
C THR A 533 3.23 -26.76 2.40
N ARG A 534 4.56 -26.62 2.47
CA ARG A 534 5.36 -25.87 1.48
C ARG A 534 5.20 -26.44 0.07
N TRP A 535 5.30 -27.75 -0.05
CA TRP A 535 5.16 -28.44 -1.33
C TRP A 535 3.79 -28.26 -1.95
N TYR A 536 2.73 -28.40 -1.14
CA TYR A 536 1.36 -28.14 -1.58
C TYR A 536 1.19 -26.72 -2.10
N MET A 537 1.65 -25.72 -1.36
CA MET A 537 1.49 -24.31 -1.75
C MET A 537 2.22 -23.99 -3.05
N ILE A 538 3.40 -24.60 -3.29
CA ILE A 538 4.17 -24.37 -4.52
C ILE A 538 3.61 -25.14 -5.70
N THR A 539 3.11 -26.36 -5.50
CA THR A 539 2.66 -27.23 -6.60
C THR A 539 1.19 -27.03 -6.98
N ASN A 540 0.35 -26.55 -6.05
CA ASN A 540 -1.09 -26.41 -6.29
C ASN A 540 -1.42 -25.30 -7.30
N SER A 541 -0.72 -24.17 -7.21
CA SER A 541 -0.85 -23.05 -8.14
C SER A 541 0.47 -22.29 -8.28
N GLN A 542 0.59 -21.49 -9.34
CA GLN A 542 1.70 -20.55 -9.48
C GLN A 542 1.71 -19.57 -8.30
N PRO A 543 2.89 -19.13 -7.80
CA PRO A 543 2.96 -18.21 -6.66
C PRO A 543 2.21 -16.89 -6.84
N TRP A 544 2.11 -16.39 -8.06
CA TRP A 544 1.40 -15.14 -8.40
C TRP A 544 -0.11 -15.30 -8.62
N ASP A 545 -0.60 -16.54 -8.68
CA ASP A 545 -2.03 -16.84 -8.74
C ASP A 545 -2.63 -16.98 -7.34
N ASN A 546 -3.92 -16.76 -7.22
CA ASN A 546 -4.61 -17.00 -5.96
C ASN A 546 -4.65 -18.49 -5.65
N LEU A 547 -4.21 -18.86 -4.45
CA LEU A 547 -4.20 -20.23 -3.97
C LEU A 547 -5.48 -20.53 -3.18
N LYS A 548 -6.26 -21.52 -3.61
CA LYS A 548 -7.32 -22.11 -2.81
C LYS A 548 -6.71 -23.13 -1.85
N PHE A 549 -6.66 -22.78 -0.57
CA PHE A 549 -6.03 -23.62 0.43
C PHE A 549 -6.98 -24.69 0.95
N ASP A 550 -6.59 -25.95 0.76
CA ASP A 550 -7.34 -27.12 1.21
C ASP A 550 -6.44 -28.06 2.03
N ARG A 551 -6.80 -28.32 3.28
CA ARG A 551 -6.07 -29.24 4.17
C ARG A 551 -5.99 -30.66 3.60
N ASP A 552 -7.05 -31.13 2.91
CA ASP A 552 -7.05 -32.45 2.28
C ASP A 552 -6.02 -32.55 1.17
N GLY A 553 -5.78 -31.45 0.44
CA GLY A 553 -4.72 -31.37 -0.56
C GLY A 553 -3.33 -31.46 0.04
N VAL A 554 -3.09 -30.84 1.21
CA VAL A 554 -1.82 -30.98 1.96
C VAL A 554 -1.60 -32.42 2.39
N ASP A 555 -2.63 -33.07 2.92
CA ASP A 555 -2.56 -34.47 3.32
C ASP A 555 -2.33 -35.42 2.13
N GLU A 556 -2.91 -35.10 0.99
CA GLU A 556 -2.66 -35.86 -0.25
C GLU A 556 -1.21 -35.79 -0.68
N VAL A 557 -0.59 -34.61 -0.65
CA VAL A 557 0.85 -34.42 -0.92
C VAL A 557 1.69 -35.24 0.07
N ARG A 558 1.36 -35.15 1.34
CA ARG A 558 2.05 -35.92 2.39
C ARG A 558 2.03 -37.42 2.11
N ARG A 559 0.88 -37.95 1.77
CA ARG A 559 0.71 -39.41 1.55
C ARG A 559 1.25 -39.86 0.19
N LYS A 560 0.90 -39.16 -0.88
CA LYS A 560 1.23 -39.60 -2.24
C LYS A 560 2.66 -39.30 -2.63
N PHE A 561 3.13 -38.10 -2.37
CA PHE A 561 4.51 -37.71 -2.76
C PHE A 561 5.53 -38.07 -1.68
N PHE A 562 5.42 -37.48 -0.49
CA PHE A 562 6.40 -37.74 0.58
C PHE A 562 6.37 -39.17 1.07
N GLY A 563 5.18 -39.79 1.12
CA GLY A 563 5.05 -41.22 1.44
C GLY A 563 5.78 -42.09 0.42
N THR A 564 5.67 -41.78 -0.88
CA THR A 564 6.38 -42.52 -1.94
C THR A 564 7.88 -42.30 -1.87
N LEU A 565 8.34 -41.07 -1.67
CA LEU A 565 9.75 -40.75 -1.48
C LEU A 565 10.34 -41.48 -0.27
N TYR A 566 9.64 -41.43 0.84
CA TYR A 566 10.04 -42.12 2.07
C TYR A 566 10.13 -43.64 1.87
N ASN A 567 9.13 -44.25 1.23
CA ASN A 567 9.12 -45.69 0.96
C ASN A 567 10.25 -46.10 -0.01
N THR A 568 10.55 -45.28 -1.00
CA THR A 568 11.68 -45.51 -1.92
C THR A 568 13.01 -45.45 -1.18
N TYR A 569 13.20 -44.41 -0.35
CA TYR A 569 14.37 -44.28 0.49
C TYR A 569 14.48 -45.45 1.51
N SER A 570 13.39 -45.82 2.18
CA SER A 570 13.38 -46.92 3.15
C SER A 570 13.70 -48.27 2.51
N PHE A 571 13.20 -48.53 1.29
CA PHE A 571 13.56 -49.70 0.51
C PHE A 571 15.07 -49.73 0.24
N PHE A 572 15.64 -48.64 -0.25
CA PHE A 572 17.09 -48.53 -0.46
C PHE A 572 17.87 -48.77 0.85
N ALA A 573 17.53 -48.05 1.90
CA ALA A 573 18.24 -48.10 3.16
C ALA A 573 18.21 -49.52 3.79
N LEU A 574 17.06 -50.19 3.71
CA LEU A 574 16.91 -51.56 4.23
C LEU A 574 17.89 -52.50 3.57
N TYR A 575 17.88 -52.57 2.24
CA TYR A 575 18.72 -53.51 1.49
C TYR A 575 20.19 -53.10 1.45
N ALA A 576 20.49 -51.79 1.37
CA ALA A 576 21.87 -51.33 1.46
C ALA A 576 22.51 -51.69 2.79
N ASN A 577 21.78 -51.61 3.91
CA ASN A 577 22.28 -52.04 5.23
C ASN A 577 22.47 -53.55 5.29
N VAL A 578 21.55 -54.36 4.72
CA VAL A 578 21.67 -55.81 4.67
C VAL A 578 22.89 -56.27 3.87
N ASP A 579 23.11 -55.65 2.71
CA ASP A 579 24.20 -56.01 1.79
C ASP A 579 25.52 -55.30 2.08
N GLY A 580 25.53 -54.36 3.04
CA GLY A 580 26.72 -53.57 3.41
C GLY A 580 27.18 -52.58 2.31
N PHE A 581 26.25 -52.07 1.50
CA PHE A 581 26.56 -51.05 0.53
C PHE A 581 26.90 -49.72 1.22
N THR A 582 28.04 -49.12 0.83
CA THR A 582 28.57 -47.92 1.49
C THR A 582 28.55 -46.68 0.61
N GLY A 583 28.36 -46.84 -0.70
CA GLY A 583 28.54 -45.76 -1.67
C GLY A 583 30.00 -45.41 -1.95
N ARG A 584 30.94 -46.17 -1.38
CA ARG A 584 32.41 -46.02 -1.60
C ARG A 584 33.00 -47.08 -2.51
N GLU A 585 32.19 -48.03 -2.95
CA GLU A 585 32.58 -49.06 -3.91
C GLU A 585 33.01 -48.45 -5.22
N ALA A 586 33.88 -49.19 -5.97
CA ALA A 586 34.27 -48.78 -7.32
C ALA A 586 33.03 -48.59 -8.18
N GLU A 587 32.97 -47.47 -8.87
CA GLU A 587 31.84 -47.15 -9.76
C GLU A 587 31.74 -48.13 -10.92
N VAL A 588 30.53 -48.66 -11.13
CA VAL A 588 30.18 -49.33 -12.37
C VAL A 588 29.86 -48.23 -13.40
N PRO A 589 30.64 -48.06 -14.47
CA PRO A 589 30.37 -47.02 -15.45
C PRO A 589 28.94 -47.11 -15.97
N VAL A 590 28.27 -45.97 -16.12
CA VAL A 590 26.85 -45.91 -16.55
C VAL A 590 26.64 -46.65 -17.87
N ALA A 591 27.58 -46.54 -18.82
CA ALA A 591 27.52 -47.22 -20.11
C ALA A 591 27.50 -48.77 -20.02
N ARG A 592 28.00 -49.33 -18.91
CA ARG A 592 28.00 -50.78 -18.65
C ARG A 592 26.82 -51.27 -17.83
N ARG A 593 26.02 -50.33 -17.28
CA ARG A 593 24.82 -50.68 -16.51
C ARG A 593 23.71 -51.19 -17.43
N PRO A 594 22.77 -52.00 -16.91
CA PRO A 594 21.57 -52.38 -17.64
C PRO A 594 20.80 -51.19 -18.22
N GLU A 595 20.04 -51.41 -19.25
CA GLU A 595 19.27 -50.39 -19.97
C GLU A 595 18.36 -49.58 -19.03
N ILE A 596 17.71 -50.24 -18.08
CA ILE A 596 16.81 -49.60 -17.14
C ILE A 596 17.56 -48.63 -16.17
N ASP A 597 18.81 -48.94 -15.83
CA ASP A 597 19.66 -48.02 -15.05
C ASP A 597 20.04 -46.80 -15.88
N ARG A 598 20.43 -47.02 -17.14
CA ARG A 598 20.75 -45.94 -18.08
C ARG A 598 19.55 -45.05 -18.37
N TRP A 599 18.36 -45.67 -18.48
CA TRP A 599 17.10 -44.95 -18.67
C TRP A 599 16.79 -44.00 -17.50
N ILE A 600 16.82 -44.47 -16.25
CA ILE A 600 16.53 -43.63 -15.12
C ILE A 600 17.60 -42.57 -14.88
N VAL A 601 18.88 -42.86 -15.19
CA VAL A 601 19.96 -41.87 -15.08
C VAL A 601 19.80 -40.80 -16.17
N SER A 602 19.37 -41.16 -17.38
CA SER A 602 19.06 -40.19 -18.42
C SER A 602 17.91 -39.25 -17.99
N LEU A 603 16.80 -39.82 -17.53
CA LEU A 603 15.66 -39.02 -17.01
C LEU A 603 16.06 -38.13 -15.85
N LEU A 604 16.93 -38.59 -14.95
CA LEU A 604 17.44 -37.79 -13.83
C LEU A 604 18.22 -36.57 -14.34
N ASN A 605 19.11 -36.74 -15.32
CA ASN A 605 19.87 -35.62 -15.88
C ASN A 605 18.98 -34.65 -16.66
N THR A 606 17.98 -35.12 -17.36
CA THR A 606 16.94 -34.28 -17.98
C THR A 606 16.18 -33.50 -16.91
N LEU A 607 15.76 -34.16 -15.82
CA LEU A 607 15.10 -33.49 -14.70
C LEU A 607 15.98 -32.39 -14.12
N VAL A 608 17.26 -32.64 -13.87
CA VAL A 608 18.18 -31.62 -13.32
C VAL A 608 18.26 -30.41 -14.25
N ALA A 609 18.39 -30.64 -15.57
CA ALA A 609 18.43 -29.55 -16.55
C ALA A 609 17.13 -28.72 -16.56
N ASP A 610 15.98 -29.39 -16.59
CA ASP A 610 14.68 -28.75 -16.69
C ASP A 610 14.32 -28.00 -15.40
N VAL A 611 14.63 -28.56 -14.22
CA VAL A 611 14.47 -27.89 -12.93
C VAL A 611 15.35 -26.66 -12.84
N THR A 612 16.59 -26.75 -13.30
CA THR A 612 17.51 -25.60 -13.32
C THR A 612 16.94 -24.46 -14.18
N VAL A 613 16.49 -24.76 -15.40
CA VAL A 613 15.88 -23.75 -16.28
C VAL A 613 14.65 -23.12 -15.63
N SER A 614 13.79 -23.93 -15.01
CA SER A 614 12.59 -23.47 -14.33
C SER A 614 12.92 -22.51 -13.16
N LEU A 615 13.87 -22.88 -12.31
CA LEU A 615 14.28 -22.05 -11.16
C LEU A 615 15.04 -20.79 -11.58
N GLU A 616 15.91 -20.86 -12.59
CA GLU A 616 16.53 -19.65 -13.16
C GLU A 616 15.51 -18.73 -13.81
N GLY A 617 14.40 -19.29 -14.26
CA GLY A 617 13.22 -18.58 -14.73
C GLY A 617 12.35 -17.96 -13.62
N TYR A 618 12.66 -18.17 -12.34
CA TYR A 618 11.83 -17.79 -11.18
C TYR A 618 10.42 -18.39 -11.23
N ASP A 619 10.29 -19.58 -11.81
CA ASP A 619 9.04 -20.35 -11.91
C ASP A 619 9.16 -21.68 -11.14
N PRO A 620 8.91 -21.68 -9.81
CA PRO A 620 9.16 -22.86 -8.98
C PRO A 620 8.12 -23.98 -9.15
N THR A 621 6.91 -23.67 -9.60
CA THR A 621 5.82 -24.65 -9.70
C THR A 621 6.11 -25.78 -10.67
N PRO A 622 6.53 -25.54 -11.92
CA PRO A 622 6.92 -26.62 -12.84
C PRO A 622 8.08 -27.44 -12.28
N ALA A 623 9.07 -26.80 -11.66
CA ALA A 623 10.23 -27.50 -11.08
C ALA A 623 9.80 -28.55 -10.03
N ALA A 624 8.98 -28.14 -9.06
CA ALA A 624 8.49 -29.05 -8.03
C ALA A 624 7.59 -30.16 -8.60
N ARG A 625 6.74 -29.85 -9.58
CA ARG A 625 5.89 -30.87 -10.26
C ARG A 625 6.71 -31.89 -11.01
N MET A 626 7.76 -31.48 -11.72
CA MET A 626 8.67 -32.40 -12.41
C MET A 626 9.40 -33.34 -11.45
N ILE A 627 9.86 -32.82 -10.31
CA ILE A 627 10.49 -33.65 -9.27
C ILE A 627 9.47 -34.67 -8.73
N GLN A 628 8.25 -34.26 -8.45
CA GLN A 628 7.19 -35.14 -7.94
C GLN A 628 6.88 -36.26 -8.95
N GLU A 629 6.73 -35.92 -10.22
CA GLU A 629 6.48 -36.90 -11.30
C GLU A 629 7.62 -37.88 -11.40
N PHE A 630 8.86 -37.42 -11.45
CA PHE A 630 10.04 -38.29 -11.48
C PHE A 630 10.06 -39.27 -10.32
N VAL A 631 9.85 -38.82 -9.09
CA VAL A 631 9.88 -39.68 -7.90
C VAL A 631 8.74 -40.70 -7.92
N CYS A 632 7.52 -40.27 -8.19
CA CYS A 632 6.34 -41.13 -8.11
C CYS A 632 6.28 -42.10 -9.31
N GLU A 633 6.42 -41.60 -10.52
CA GLU A 633 6.22 -42.43 -11.71
C GLU A 633 7.50 -43.10 -12.16
N ASN A 634 8.58 -42.36 -12.42
CA ASN A 634 9.77 -42.93 -12.99
C ASN A 634 10.59 -43.74 -11.97
N LEU A 635 10.88 -43.17 -10.82
CA LEU A 635 11.72 -43.80 -9.81
C LEU A 635 10.98 -44.92 -9.05
N SER A 636 9.85 -44.64 -8.46
CA SER A 636 9.12 -45.60 -7.62
C SER A 636 8.35 -46.61 -8.45
N ASN A 637 7.44 -46.18 -9.31
CA ASN A 637 6.53 -47.06 -10.04
C ASN A 637 7.24 -47.89 -11.13
N TRP A 638 8.26 -47.35 -11.77
CA TRP A 638 9.02 -48.06 -12.79
C TRP A 638 10.31 -48.60 -12.27
N TYR A 639 11.29 -47.77 -11.97
CA TYR A 639 12.63 -48.24 -11.64
C TYR A 639 12.65 -49.19 -10.45
N VAL A 640 12.20 -48.78 -9.27
CA VAL A 640 12.26 -49.59 -8.06
C VAL A 640 11.37 -50.85 -8.22
N ARG A 641 10.16 -50.66 -8.70
CA ARG A 641 9.19 -51.75 -8.83
C ARG A 641 9.69 -52.87 -9.72
N LEU A 642 10.30 -52.53 -10.86
CA LEU A 642 10.79 -53.53 -11.83
C LEU A 642 12.12 -54.15 -11.38
N ASN A 643 12.88 -53.47 -10.56
CA ASN A 643 14.23 -53.95 -10.15
C ASN A 643 14.27 -54.56 -8.76
N ARG A 644 13.16 -54.75 -8.05
CA ARG A 644 13.14 -55.33 -6.69
C ARG A 644 13.96 -56.60 -6.56
N LYS A 645 13.88 -57.52 -7.54
CA LYS A 645 14.60 -58.79 -7.52
C LYS A 645 16.13 -58.59 -7.55
N ARG A 646 16.64 -57.51 -8.10
CA ARG A 646 18.08 -57.21 -8.13
C ARG A 646 18.63 -56.94 -6.72
N PHE A 647 17.79 -56.42 -5.84
CA PHE A 647 18.13 -56.14 -4.42
C PHE A 647 17.92 -57.32 -3.50
N TRP A 648 17.04 -58.27 -3.85
CA TRP A 648 16.70 -59.41 -2.96
C TRP A 648 17.70 -60.57 -3.08
N GLY A 649 18.45 -60.69 -4.16
CA GLY A 649 19.37 -61.79 -4.32
C GLY A 649 20.57 -61.78 -3.39
N GLY A 650 21.13 -62.93 -3.07
CA GLY A 650 22.34 -63.03 -2.25
C GLY A 650 23.60 -62.61 -3.01
N GLY A 651 24.58 -62.07 -2.28
CA GLY A 651 25.88 -61.67 -2.81
C GLY A 651 25.90 -60.40 -3.65
N MET A 652 26.99 -59.65 -3.58
CA MET A 652 27.17 -58.43 -4.37
C MET A 652 27.74 -58.74 -5.75
N THR A 653 26.90 -58.71 -6.75
CA THR A 653 27.29 -58.81 -8.18
C THR A 653 27.46 -57.41 -8.76
N GLU A 654 28.14 -57.29 -9.92
CA GLU A 654 28.25 -56.04 -10.64
C GLU A 654 26.87 -55.44 -10.99
N ASP A 655 25.91 -56.27 -11.36
CA ASP A 655 24.55 -55.85 -11.64
C ASP A 655 23.84 -55.29 -10.37
N LYS A 656 23.97 -55.97 -9.25
CA LYS A 656 23.41 -55.48 -7.97
C LYS A 656 24.07 -54.20 -7.51
N LEU A 657 25.42 -54.10 -7.66
CA LEU A 657 26.16 -52.90 -7.36
C LEU A 657 25.71 -51.72 -8.25
N ALA A 658 25.50 -51.96 -9.53
CA ALA A 658 24.97 -50.96 -10.45
C ALA A 658 23.57 -50.49 -10.03
N ALA A 659 22.70 -51.38 -9.57
CA ALA A 659 21.39 -51.05 -9.06
C ALA A 659 21.47 -50.15 -7.81
N TYR A 660 22.34 -50.46 -6.83
CA TYR A 660 22.54 -49.62 -5.65
C TYR A 660 23.11 -48.24 -6.00
N GLN A 661 24.12 -48.17 -6.86
CA GLN A 661 24.72 -46.92 -7.27
C GLN A 661 23.75 -46.04 -8.01
N THR A 662 22.92 -46.64 -8.87
CA THR A 662 21.87 -45.89 -9.60
C THR A 662 20.82 -45.33 -8.64
N LEU A 663 20.30 -46.17 -7.73
CA LEU A 663 19.27 -45.71 -6.78
C LEU A 663 19.83 -44.70 -5.77
N TYR A 664 21.07 -44.86 -5.32
CA TYR A 664 21.76 -43.89 -4.47
C TYR A 664 21.86 -42.52 -5.17
N THR A 665 22.32 -42.51 -6.42
CA THR A 665 22.44 -41.28 -7.20
C THR A 665 21.09 -40.59 -7.38
N CYS A 666 20.02 -41.33 -7.67
CA CYS A 666 18.68 -40.80 -7.80
C CYS A 666 18.19 -40.16 -6.47
N LEU A 667 18.36 -40.83 -5.34
CA LEU A 667 17.92 -40.34 -4.04
C LEU A 667 18.71 -39.12 -3.58
N GLU A 668 20.01 -39.11 -3.76
CA GLU A 668 20.87 -37.96 -3.42
C GLU A 668 20.54 -36.75 -4.29
N THR A 669 20.37 -36.94 -5.58
CA THR A 669 20.02 -35.87 -6.51
C THR A 669 18.63 -35.32 -6.25
N VAL A 670 17.63 -36.18 -6.01
CA VAL A 670 16.28 -35.79 -5.66
C VAL A 670 16.26 -34.98 -4.34
N ALA A 671 17.00 -35.41 -3.32
CA ALA A 671 17.13 -34.68 -2.06
C ALA A 671 17.71 -33.28 -2.31
N SER A 672 18.75 -33.18 -3.13
CA SER A 672 19.38 -31.89 -3.46
C SER A 672 18.47 -30.98 -4.27
N LEU A 673 17.75 -31.51 -5.27
CA LEU A 673 16.77 -30.74 -6.05
C LEU A 673 15.57 -30.27 -5.22
N SER A 674 15.14 -31.10 -4.26
CA SER A 674 13.98 -30.83 -3.40
C SER A 674 14.28 -29.91 -2.23
N ALA A 675 15.56 -29.71 -1.87
CA ALA A 675 15.97 -28.96 -0.68
C ALA A 675 15.39 -27.52 -0.61
N PRO A 676 15.32 -26.74 -1.70
CA PRO A 676 14.70 -25.42 -1.65
C PRO A 676 13.20 -25.44 -1.33
N PHE A 677 12.50 -26.53 -1.65
CA PHE A 677 11.05 -26.68 -1.46
C PHE A 677 10.70 -27.41 -0.16
N ALA A 678 11.38 -28.51 0.10
CA ALA A 678 11.15 -29.43 1.23
C ALA A 678 12.45 -29.65 2.02
N PRO A 679 12.88 -28.64 2.80
CA PRO A 679 14.22 -28.61 3.39
C PRO A 679 14.47 -29.72 4.41
N PHE A 680 13.47 -30.17 5.16
CA PHE A 680 13.67 -31.07 6.28
C PHE A 680 13.85 -32.53 5.85
N ILE A 681 12.97 -33.04 4.98
CA ILE A 681 13.13 -34.41 4.46
C ILE A 681 14.35 -34.52 3.55
N SER A 682 14.63 -33.48 2.77
CA SER A 682 15.81 -33.42 1.90
C SER A 682 17.09 -33.49 2.73
N GLU A 683 17.18 -32.72 3.78
CA GLU A 683 18.31 -32.74 4.71
C GLU A 683 18.46 -34.13 5.36
N ARG A 684 17.37 -34.73 5.81
CA ARG A 684 17.41 -36.05 6.45
C ARG A 684 17.94 -37.12 5.50
N ILE A 685 17.41 -37.23 4.29
CA ILE A 685 17.87 -38.21 3.28
C ILE A 685 19.33 -37.95 2.93
N PHE A 686 19.69 -36.71 2.64
CA PHE A 686 21.06 -36.35 2.28
C PHE A 686 22.07 -36.68 3.39
N ARG A 687 21.78 -36.36 4.63
CA ARG A 687 22.67 -36.64 5.76
C ARG A 687 22.81 -38.11 6.01
N ASP A 688 21.73 -38.89 5.92
CA ASP A 688 21.79 -40.35 6.14
C ASP A 688 22.65 -41.02 5.03
N LEU A 689 22.49 -40.61 3.78
CA LEU A 689 23.34 -41.11 2.67
C LEU A 689 24.80 -40.70 2.86
N ASN A 690 25.05 -39.45 3.20
CA ASN A 690 26.40 -38.91 3.37
C ASN A 690 27.13 -39.45 4.61
N ALA A 691 26.41 -39.79 5.67
CA ALA A 691 26.99 -40.38 6.87
C ALA A 691 27.76 -41.69 6.59
N VAL A 692 27.32 -42.44 5.58
CA VAL A 692 27.96 -43.71 5.14
C VAL A 692 28.98 -43.47 4.07
N SER A 693 28.65 -42.68 3.06
CA SER A 693 29.51 -42.45 1.89
C SER A 693 30.62 -41.43 2.13
N GLY A 694 30.36 -40.38 2.96
CA GLY A 694 31.31 -39.31 3.25
C GLY A 694 31.66 -38.46 2.02
N ARG A 695 30.74 -38.32 1.07
CA ARG A 695 31.01 -37.65 -0.22
C ARG A 695 30.91 -36.13 -0.18
N HIS A 696 30.14 -35.59 0.76
CA HIS A 696 29.76 -34.18 0.78
C HIS A 696 29.95 -33.53 2.14
N GLU A 697 29.69 -32.22 2.19
CA GLU A 697 29.54 -31.45 3.43
C GLU A 697 28.42 -32.03 4.30
N GLY A 698 28.36 -31.62 5.57
CA GLY A 698 27.44 -32.17 6.55
C GLY A 698 25.95 -31.82 6.33
N SER A 699 25.62 -30.99 5.36
CA SER A 699 24.25 -30.54 5.10
C SER A 699 24.00 -30.38 3.61
N VAL A 700 22.78 -30.73 3.17
CA VAL A 700 22.32 -30.48 1.81
C VAL A 700 22.27 -28.97 1.47
N HIS A 701 22.05 -28.15 2.49
CA HIS A 701 21.97 -26.70 2.34
C HIS A 701 23.34 -26.01 2.16
N LEU A 702 24.43 -26.74 2.41
CA LEU A 702 25.81 -26.31 2.18
C LEU A 702 26.40 -26.94 0.91
N ALA A 703 25.75 -27.96 0.37
CA ALA A 703 26.18 -28.65 -0.84
C ALA A 703 25.85 -27.81 -2.10
N GLN A 704 26.57 -28.09 -3.19
CA GLN A 704 26.28 -27.50 -4.49
C GLN A 704 24.95 -28.03 -5.03
N PHE A 705 24.19 -27.15 -5.68
CA PHE A 705 22.99 -27.57 -6.41
C PHE A 705 23.39 -28.51 -7.56
N PRO A 706 22.63 -29.58 -7.84
CA PRO A 706 22.99 -30.54 -8.89
C PRO A 706 23.18 -29.89 -10.25
N ALA A 707 24.19 -30.33 -10.96
CA ALA A 707 24.42 -29.97 -12.36
C ALA A 707 24.10 -31.16 -13.27
N ALA A 708 23.42 -30.91 -14.38
CA ALA A 708 23.14 -31.93 -15.38
C ALA A 708 24.42 -32.31 -16.11
N ASP A 709 24.61 -33.62 -16.35
CA ASP A 709 25.62 -34.14 -17.26
C ASP A 709 24.97 -34.51 -18.61
N PRO A 710 25.14 -33.69 -19.67
CA PRO A 710 24.52 -33.96 -20.96
C PRO A 710 24.95 -35.27 -21.60
N SER A 711 26.14 -35.76 -21.25
CA SER A 711 26.66 -37.02 -21.79
C SER A 711 25.89 -38.25 -21.33
N LEU A 712 25.14 -38.12 -20.20
CA LEU A 712 24.31 -39.19 -19.65
C LEU A 712 22.85 -39.12 -20.12
N ALA A 713 22.46 -38.05 -20.81
CA ALA A 713 21.14 -37.88 -21.39
C ALA A 713 21.01 -38.61 -22.73
N ASP A 714 20.04 -39.51 -22.85
CA ASP A 714 19.70 -40.29 -24.03
C ASP A 714 18.21 -40.16 -24.30
N LYS A 715 17.85 -39.23 -25.17
CA LYS A 715 16.44 -38.91 -25.47
C LYS A 715 15.69 -40.06 -26.12
N GLU A 716 16.37 -40.85 -26.97
CA GLU A 716 15.77 -42.02 -27.61
C GLU A 716 15.41 -43.08 -26.56
N LEU A 717 16.28 -43.26 -25.57
CA LEU A 717 16.03 -44.17 -24.46
C LEU A 717 14.91 -43.70 -23.51
N GLU A 718 14.75 -42.41 -23.33
CA GLU A 718 13.70 -41.84 -22.50
C GLU A 718 12.28 -42.08 -23.06
N GLU A 719 12.15 -42.17 -24.40
CA GLU A 719 10.88 -42.38 -25.09
C GLU A 719 10.47 -43.87 -25.16
N THR A 720 11.37 -44.79 -24.84
CA THR A 720 11.09 -46.23 -24.87
C THR A 720 10.44 -46.73 -23.60
#